data_b689c1e2cc2f6611c604e2cf3e73fa28
#
_entry.id   b689c1e2cc2f6611c604e2cf3e73fa28
#
_cell.length_a   1.000
_cell.length_b   1.000
_cell.length_c   1.000
_cell.angle_alpha   90.00
_cell.angle_beta   90.00
_cell.angle_gamma   90.00
#
_symmetry.space_group_name_H-M   'P 1'
#
loop_
_entity.id
_entity.type
_entity.pdbx_description
1 polymer ?
#
loop_
_entity_poly.entity_id
_entity_poly.type
_entity_poly.pdbx_seq_one_letter_code
_entity_poly.pdbx_strand_id
1 'polypeptide(L)'
;MTPNAPVNSDPEPVLASELPARYVVAVRALCEFTAKVGDLDLRFTPSPTAQEGIAGHRTVATRRGADYQAELSLSGDYRELTVRGRADGYDASRNQLEEVKTYRGELDAMPANHRQLHWAQVKVYGWLLCQRLQLESVTLALVYFNIVSEQETLIREPFSAAALQAFFERQCTIFLGWAQQELAHTQALHATLGRLKFPHASFRTGQRVLAESVYKTVSTGCCLMAQAPTGIGKTVGTLFPLLKAAPGQKLDKIFFLTAKTPGRRLALDALEVINHSAPELKLRVLELVARDKACEHPDKACNGDSCPLASGFYDRLPAARSAALTSPWLNQAGVRDVALQHQVCPYYLSQELARWADVVIADYNYYFDLSALLFGLGQLNQWRVAVLVDEAHNMVERARQMYSASLDQSQLKALIQTAPEPVKKALQRLDRQWNALHKTQIGTYQAYSAAPEKFIGSLNQCISTIGDHFNEHPQAVDGTLQGFYLEAIGFARIAELFDEHFIFDITRREAGGKRILSRLSLRNVVPARFIRPRLTAARSTVLFSATLNPRHYYADLLGLPGNTAWIDVESPFHHDQLDVRIVSRISTRFTHRQASLAPIVELMAEQFDARPGNYLAFFSSFDYLQQVAELMARTHPHISLWQQARGMGESERHAFLDRFTLSSQGIGFAVLGGAFGEGIDLPGARLIGAFIATLGLPQLNPVNEQFKQRMAALFGAGYDYTYLYPGVQKVVQAAGRVIRSQSDSGVVMLIDDRFAEHKVKQLFPAWWRPETSMA
;
A
#
# COMPACT_ATOMS: atom_id res chain seq x y z
N MET A 1 2.65 75.82 25.20
CA MET A 1 3.85 75.35 25.94
C MET A 1 3.64 73.88 26.30
N THR A 2 4.15 72.98 25.56
CA THR A 2 4.20 71.54 25.80
C THR A 2 5.67 71.13 25.86
N PRO A 3 6.07 70.19 26.73
CA PRO A 3 7.32 69.50 26.49
C PRO A 3 7.04 68.07 26.02
N ASN A 4 7.81 67.67 25.01
CA ASN A 4 7.94 66.37 24.45
C ASN A 4 8.32 65.28 25.49
N ALA A 5 7.66 64.11 25.40
CA ALA A 5 8.11 62.86 26.01
C ALA A 5 9.01 62.08 25.02
N PRO A 6 10.01 61.34 25.50
CA PRO A 6 10.92 60.61 24.63
C PRO A 6 10.29 59.31 24.15
N VAL A 7 10.54 59.04 22.88
CA VAL A 7 10.24 57.76 22.20
C VAL A 7 11.12 56.66 22.81
N ASN A 8 10.49 55.65 23.42
CA ASN A 8 11.12 54.41 23.80
C ASN A 8 11.41 53.60 22.50
N SER A 9 12.68 53.42 22.20
CA SER A 9 13.13 52.45 21.24
C SER A 9 13.02 51.05 21.85
N ASP A 10 12.13 50.21 21.29
CA ASP A 10 12.09 48.81 21.59
C ASP A 10 13.45 48.17 21.26
N PRO A 11 13.98 47.25 22.12
CA PRO A 11 15.20 46.53 21.80
C PRO A 11 14.91 45.55 20.66
N GLU A 12 15.74 45.63 19.61
CA GLU A 12 15.78 44.60 18.56
C GLU A 12 15.84 43.21 19.20
N PRO A 13 15.07 42.23 18.68
CA PRO A 13 15.16 40.85 19.15
C PRO A 13 16.58 40.34 18.84
N VAL A 14 17.36 40.06 19.88
CA VAL A 14 18.60 39.34 19.81
C VAL A 14 18.30 37.99 19.12
N LEU A 15 18.76 37.85 17.89
CA LEU A 15 18.77 36.57 17.18
C LEU A 15 19.47 35.53 18.06
N ALA A 16 18.68 34.65 18.69
CA ALA A 16 19.20 33.48 19.35
C ALA A 16 20.04 32.76 18.30
N SER A 17 21.34 32.62 18.54
CA SER A 17 22.24 31.83 17.71
C SER A 17 21.65 30.44 17.60
N GLU A 18 21.04 30.10 16.46
CA GLU A 18 20.62 28.75 16.16
C GLU A 18 21.85 27.85 16.29
N LEU A 19 21.83 26.94 17.25
CA LEU A 19 22.83 25.88 17.33
C LEU A 19 22.86 25.18 15.96
N PRO A 20 24.04 24.82 15.43
CA PRO A 20 24.14 24.19 14.13
C PRO A 20 23.22 22.97 14.09
N ALA A 21 22.45 22.85 13.00
CA ALA A 21 21.50 21.76 12.82
C ALA A 21 22.23 20.42 12.97
N ARG A 22 21.83 19.58 13.92
CA ARG A 22 22.39 18.26 14.17
C ARG A 22 21.56 17.20 13.47
N TYR A 23 22.25 16.25 12.83
CA TYR A 23 21.59 15.07 12.25
C TYR A 23 21.39 14.03 13.34
N VAL A 24 20.13 13.63 13.56
CA VAL A 24 19.79 12.60 14.55
C VAL A 24 19.66 11.25 13.86
N VAL A 25 20.44 10.26 14.31
CA VAL A 25 20.42 8.91 13.76
C VAL A 25 20.21 7.87 14.87
N ALA A 26 19.35 6.88 14.59
CA ALA A 26 19.18 5.74 15.49
C ALA A 26 20.40 4.80 15.40
N VAL A 27 20.79 4.18 16.52
CA VAL A 27 21.89 3.19 16.59
C VAL A 27 21.74 2.13 15.51
N ARG A 28 20.54 1.57 15.37
CA ARG A 28 20.26 0.56 14.34
C ARG A 28 20.50 1.10 12.92
N ALA A 29 20.00 2.29 12.64
CA ALA A 29 20.16 2.90 11.31
C ALA A 29 21.63 3.23 10.99
N LEU A 30 22.38 3.73 11.97
CA LEU A 30 23.82 3.95 11.85
C LEU A 30 24.54 2.66 11.49
N CYS A 31 24.31 1.58 12.26
CA CYS A 31 24.96 0.29 12.02
C CYS A 31 24.52 -0.38 10.72
N GLU A 32 23.23 -0.29 10.35
CA GLU A 32 22.75 -0.78 9.06
C GLU A 32 23.38 -0.05 7.87
N PHE A 33 23.71 1.23 8.04
CA PHE A 33 24.36 2.03 7.00
C PHE A 33 25.85 1.75 6.89
N THR A 34 26.55 1.58 8.02
CA THR A 34 28.02 1.59 8.08
C THR A 34 28.67 0.24 8.30
N ALA A 35 27.95 -0.76 8.84
CA ALA A 35 28.49 -2.03 9.27
C ALA A 35 27.93 -3.26 8.55
N LYS A 36 26.98 -3.09 7.60
CA LYS A 36 26.53 -4.20 6.73
C LYS A 36 27.59 -4.48 5.68
N VAL A 37 27.94 -5.75 5.53
CA VAL A 37 28.92 -6.26 4.57
C VAL A 37 28.45 -7.58 3.95
N GLY A 38 29.05 -7.97 2.80
CA GLY A 38 28.83 -9.26 2.14
C GLY A 38 27.49 -9.36 1.43
N ASP A 39 26.92 -10.54 1.45
CA ASP A 39 25.76 -10.92 0.64
C ASP A 39 24.43 -10.42 1.20
N LEU A 40 23.51 -10.14 0.30
CA LEU A 40 22.10 -10.13 0.65
C LEU A 40 21.68 -11.58 0.88
N ASP A 41 21.31 -11.93 2.10
CA ASP A 41 20.89 -13.26 2.45
C ASP A 41 19.65 -13.22 3.35
N LEU A 42 18.56 -13.78 2.85
CA LEU A 42 17.27 -13.82 3.54
C LEU A 42 16.90 -15.24 4.00
N ARG A 43 17.83 -16.19 3.95
CA ARG A 43 17.57 -17.59 4.32
C ARG A 43 17.21 -17.76 5.79
N PHE A 44 17.72 -16.91 6.66
CA PHE A 44 17.40 -16.92 8.09
C PHE A 44 16.01 -16.30 8.40
N THR A 45 15.23 -16.01 7.39
CA THR A 45 13.86 -15.51 7.52
C THR A 45 12.84 -16.61 7.16
N PRO A 46 11.64 -16.62 7.78
CA PRO A 46 11.07 -15.50 8.49
C PRO A 46 11.60 -15.38 9.92
N SER A 47 11.96 -14.16 10.28
CA SER A 47 12.16 -13.79 11.67
C SER A 47 10.86 -13.98 12.47
N PRO A 48 10.93 -14.16 13.79
CA PRO A 48 9.76 -14.08 14.64
C PRO A 48 8.91 -12.86 14.33
N THR A 49 7.60 -12.96 14.50
CA THR A 49 6.71 -11.80 14.34
C THR A 49 7.11 -10.70 15.33
N ALA A 50 6.71 -9.45 15.07
CA ALA A 50 6.99 -8.35 15.99
C ALA A 50 6.44 -8.63 17.41
N GLN A 51 5.27 -9.28 17.52
CA GLN A 51 4.68 -9.65 18.81
C GLN A 51 5.48 -10.75 19.51
N GLU A 52 5.90 -11.77 18.78
CA GLU A 52 6.78 -12.83 19.33
C GLU A 52 8.15 -12.27 19.73
N GLY A 53 8.70 -11.34 18.95
CA GLY A 53 9.92 -10.62 19.29
C GLY A 53 9.77 -9.87 20.61
N ILE A 54 8.71 -9.07 20.77
CA ILE A 54 8.41 -8.33 22.00
C ILE A 54 8.17 -9.28 23.18
N ALA A 55 7.44 -10.39 22.96
CA ALA A 55 7.23 -11.40 24.00
C ALA A 55 8.54 -12.06 24.41
N GLY A 56 9.40 -12.41 23.45
CA GLY A 56 10.73 -12.98 23.73
C GLY A 56 11.63 -12.04 24.51
N HIS A 57 11.70 -10.75 24.14
CA HIS A 57 12.44 -9.74 24.91
C HIS A 57 11.93 -9.62 26.35
N ARG A 58 10.59 -9.61 26.54
CA ARG A 58 10.00 -9.62 27.89
C ARG A 58 10.37 -10.88 28.68
N THR A 59 10.30 -12.05 28.05
CA THR A 59 10.65 -13.32 28.69
C THR A 59 12.10 -13.31 29.14
N VAL A 60 13.02 -12.86 28.26
CA VAL A 60 14.43 -12.70 28.62
C VAL A 60 14.60 -11.74 29.81
N ALA A 61 13.96 -10.57 29.77
CA ALA A 61 14.03 -9.58 30.84
C ALA A 61 13.49 -10.12 32.19
N THR A 62 12.40 -10.91 32.18
CA THR A 62 11.85 -11.53 33.43
C THR A 62 12.76 -12.59 34.05
N ARG A 63 13.70 -13.16 33.30
CA ARG A 63 14.70 -14.13 33.79
C ARG A 63 15.90 -13.47 34.40
N ARG A 64 16.01 -12.15 34.36
CA ARG A 64 17.12 -11.38 34.92
C ARG A 64 16.85 -10.98 36.38
N GLY A 65 17.90 -10.63 37.08
CA GLY A 65 17.84 -10.22 38.50
C GLY A 65 17.28 -8.80 38.68
N ALA A 66 17.17 -8.39 39.95
CA ALA A 66 16.59 -7.08 40.32
C ALA A 66 17.41 -5.87 39.81
N ASP A 67 18.72 -6.06 39.59
CA ASP A 67 19.62 -5.00 39.09
C ASP A 67 19.61 -4.85 37.57
N TYR A 68 18.76 -5.61 36.88
CA TYR A 68 18.62 -5.54 35.43
C TYR A 68 17.68 -4.43 35.01
N GLN A 69 18.19 -3.50 34.22
CA GLN A 69 17.42 -2.40 33.62
C GLN A 69 17.07 -2.72 32.15
N ALA A 70 15.82 -3.11 31.90
CA ALA A 70 15.33 -3.36 30.55
C ALA A 70 15.11 -2.05 29.80
N GLU A 71 15.26 -2.09 28.47
CA GLU A 71 14.92 -0.99 27.56
C GLU A 71 15.60 0.35 27.89
N LEU A 72 16.92 0.31 28.13
CA LEU A 72 17.70 1.48 28.52
C LEU A 72 17.89 2.46 27.37
N SER A 73 17.31 3.66 27.47
CA SER A 73 17.49 4.72 26.47
C SER A 73 18.88 5.34 26.59
N LEU A 74 19.64 5.34 25.51
CA LEU A 74 21.00 5.87 25.42
C LEU A 74 21.12 6.87 24.27
N SER A 75 21.94 7.93 24.48
CA SER A 75 22.21 8.92 23.49
C SER A 75 23.63 9.48 23.70
N GLY A 76 24.29 9.84 22.60
CA GLY A 76 25.58 10.48 22.62
C GLY A 76 25.82 11.28 21.33
N ASP A 77 26.65 12.29 21.46
CA ASP A 77 26.98 13.20 20.36
C ASP A 77 28.36 12.92 19.78
N TYR A 78 28.47 13.07 18.46
CA TYR A 78 29.74 13.08 17.74
C TYR A 78 29.71 14.16 16.67
N ARG A 79 30.40 15.28 16.88
CA ARG A 79 30.36 16.47 16.03
C ARG A 79 28.90 16.89 15.74
N GLU A 80 28.44 16.93 14.47
CA GLU A 80 27.09 17.29 14.06
C GLU A 80 26.10 16.13 14.11
N LEU A 81 26.50 14.95 14.61
CA LEU A 81 25.62 13.80 14.79
C LEU A 81 25.14 13.69 16.24
N THR A 82 23.88 13.32 16.40
CA THR A 82 23.33 12.78 17.64
C THR A 82 22.92 11.34 17.40
N VAL A 83 23.59 10.39 18.02
CA VAL A 83 23.29 8.95 17.94
C VAL A 83 22.45 8.56 19.14
N ARG A 84 21.27 8.02 18.92
CA ARG A 84 20.35 7.62 20.01
C ARG A 84 19.73 6.26 19.75
N GLY A 85 19.36 5.58 20.84
CA GLY A 85 18.65 4.32 20.73
C GLY A 85 18.29 3.77 22.10
N ARG A 86 17.70 2.60 22.10
CA ARG A 86 17.27 1.89 23.29
C ARG A 86 17.90 0.52 23.27
N ALA A 87 18.85 0.29 24.19
CA ALA A 87 19.46 -1.02 24.41
C ALA A 87 18.47 -1.95 25.10
N ASP A 88 18.50 -3.23 24.77
CA ASP A 88 17.54 -4.20 25.31
C ASP A 88 17.67 -4.38 26.82
N GLY A 89 18.89 -4.36 27.38
CA GLY A 89 19.03 -4.35 28.81
C GLY A 89 20.49 -4.22 29.34
N TYR A 90 20.59 -3.79 30.58
CA TYR A 90 21.85 -3.67 31.29
C TYR A 90 21.74 -4.26 32.69
N ASP A 91 22.63 -5.22 33.02
CA ASP A 91 22.79 -5.80 34.36
C ASP A 91 23.93 -5.08 35.06
N ALA A 92 23.59 -4.22 36.02
CA ALA A 92 24.58 -3.43 36.76
C ALA A 92 25.45 -4.29 37.68
N SER A 93 24.92 -5.38 38.23
CA SER A 93 25.67 -6.29 39.14
C SER A 93 26.80 -7.03 38.41
N ARG A 94 26.64 -7.27 37.11
CA ARG A 94 27.61 -7.96 36.25
C ARG A 94 28.36 -7.03 35.32
N ASN A 95 28.03 -5.75 35.33
CA ASN A 95 28.48 -4.78 34.35
C ASN A 95 28.34 -5.31 32.92
N GLN A 96 27.15 -5.83 32.59
CA GLN A 96 26.87 -6.51 31.32
C GLN A 96 25.72 -5.81 30.56
N LEU A 97 26.02 -5.38 29.34
CA LEU A 97 25.01 -4.85 28.39
C LEU A 97 24.59 -5.94 27.45
N GLU A 98 23.26 -6.12 27.30
CA GLU A 98 22.67 -7.17 26.49
C GLU A 98 21.95 -6.60 25.26
N GLU A 99 22.17 -7.25 24.10
CA GLU A 99 21.39 -7.09 22.88
C GLU A 99 20.68 -8.41 22.60
N VAL A 100 19.35 -8.41 22.68
CA VAL A 100 18.53 -9.61 22.58
C VAL A 100 18.06 -9.77 21.13
N LYS A 101 18.22 -10.95 20.59
CA LYS A 101 17.73 -11.31 19.26
C LYS A 101 16.88 -12.57 19.34
N THR A 102 15.63 -12.47 18.97
CA THR A 102 14.74 -13.63 18.88
C THR A 102 14.90 -14.32 17.54
N TYR A 103 14.86 -15.66 17.55
CA TYR A 103 15.02 -16.45 16.33
C TYR A 103 14.18 -17.75 16.39
N ARG A 104 14.07 -18.41 15.24
CA ARG A 104 13.54 -19.77 15.08
C ARG A 104 14.60 -20.65 14.40
N GLY A 105 14.51 -21.96 14.57
CA GLY A 105 15.43 -22.92 13.95
C GLY A 105 16.81 -22.96 14.62
N GLU A 106 17.86 -23.32 13.86
CA GLU A 106 19.21 -23.50 14.36
C GLU A 106 20.03 -22.20 14.28
N LEU A 107 20.65 -21.82 15.39
CA LEU A 107 21.44 -20.59 15.48
C LEU A 107 22.69 -20.61 14.59
N ASP A 108 23.27 -21.79 14.36
CA ASP A 108 24.46 -21.95 13.51
C ASP A 108 24.19 -21.71 12.02
N ALA A 109 22.92 -21.80 11.61
CA ALA A 109 22.49 -21.45 10.25
C ALA A 109 22.45 -19.93 10.00
N MET A 110 22.61 -19.10 11.03
CA MET A 110 22.62 -17.63 10.89
C MET A 110 23.84 -17.16 10.10
N PRO A 111 23.66 -16.38 9.00
CA PRO A 111 24.76 -15.80 8.25
C PRO A 111 25.71 -14.98 9.12
N ALA A 112 27.01 -15.10 8.92
CA ALA A 112 28.03 -14.42 9.72
C ALA A 112 27.88 -12.89 9.72
N ASN A 113 27.46 -12.30 8.58
CA ASN A 113 27.24 -10.88 8.45
C ASN A 113 26.05 -10.36 9.29
N HIS A 114 25.04 -11.19 9.58
CA HIS A 114 23.98 -10.84 10.53
C HIS A 114 24.53 -10.72 11.95
N ARG A 115 25.35 -11.68 12.39
CA ARG A 115 25.99 -11.65 13.71
C ARG A 115 26.93 -10.46 13.85
N GLN A 116 27.68 -10.10 12.78
CA GLN A 116 28.52 -8.91 12.75
C GLN A 116 27.71 -7.63 12.95
N LEU A 117 26.53 -7.52 12.33
CA LEU A 117 25.63 -6.37 12.52
C LEU A 117 25.11 -6.28 13.95
N HIS A 118 24.75 -7.40 14.59
CA HIS A 118 24.32 -7.42 16.00
C HIS A 118 25.46 -6.97 16.92
N TRP A 119 26.70 -7.44 16.68
CA TRP A 119 27.87 -6.95 17.39
C TRP A 119 28.13 -5.45 17.18
N ALA A 120 27.91 -4.93 15.98
CA ALA A 120 28.04 -3.51 15.73
C ALA A 120 27.04 -2.69 16.57
N GLN A 121 25.79 -3.14 16.66
CA GLN A 121 24.76 -2.48 17.47
C GLN A 121 25.13 -2.44 18.96
N VAL A 122 25.45 -3.59 19.54
CA VAL A 122 25.78 -3.65 20.97
C VAL A 122 27.08 -2.90 21.30
N LYS A 123 28.06 -2.83 20.38
CA LYS A 123 29.28 -2.02 20.57
C LYS A 123 28.97 -0.53 20.61
N VAL A 124 28.10 -0.04 19.75
CA VAL A 124 27.65 1.36 19.81
C VAL A 124 26.91 1.65 21.10
N TYR A 125 25.98 0.80 21.52
CA TYR A 125 25.32 0.94 22.83
C TYR A 125 26.31 0.85 23.99
N GLY A 126 27.33 -0.02 23.90
CA GLY A 126 28.37 -0.16 24.88
C GLY A 126 29.14 1.13 25.13
N TRP A 127 29.53 1.84 24.07
CA TRP A 127 30.15 3.15 24.19
C TRP A 127 29.22 4.19 24.85
N LEU A 128 27.96 4.28 24.36
CA LEU A 128 26.97 5.21 24.90
C LEU A 128 26.73 4.97 26.40
N LEU A 129 26.73 3.73 26.82
CA LEU A 129 26.63 3.33 28.24
C LEU A 129 27.87 3.73 29.02
N CYS A 130 29.08 3.38 28.53
CA CYS A 130 30.34 3.76 29.18
C CYS A 130 30.45 5.28 29.37
N GLN A 131 30.07 6.05 28.35
CA GLN A 131 30.05 7.51 28.44
C GLN A 131 29.06 8.02 29.50
N ARG A 132 27.85 7.43 29.56
CA ARG A 132 26.81 7.84 30.52
C ARG A 132 27.16 7.53 31.95
N LEU A 133 27.72 6.33 32.20
CA LEU A 133 28.00 5.82 33.54
C LEU A 133 29.48 5.98 33.95
N GLN A 134 30.32 6.58 33.10
CA GLN A 134 31.75 6.78 33.32
C GLN A 134 32.51 5.46 33.60
N LEU A 135 32.16 4.40 32.82
CA LEU A 135 32.77 3.09 32.95
C LEU A 135 34.07 3.00 32.14
N GLU A 136 35.09 2.34 32.68
CA GLU A 136 36.36 2.04 31.97
C GLU A 136 36.22 0.82 31.04
N SER A 137 35.30 -0.09 31.35
CA SER A 137 35.03 -1.29 30.58
C SER A 137 33.61 -1.78 30.80
N VAL A 138 33.10 -2.60 29.90
CA VAL A 138 31.79 -3.25 29.99
C VAL A 138 31.82 -4.61 29.28
N THR A 139 31.13 -5.60 29.81
CA THR A 139 30.87 -6.86 29.11
C THR A 139 29.70 -6.68 28.17
N LEU A 140 29.89 -6.93 26.89
CA LEU A 140 28.80 -6.93 25.89
C LEU A 140 28.33 -8.37 25.69
N ALA A 141 27.02 -8.55 25.60
CA ALA A 141 26.43 -9.86 25.41
C ALA A 141 25.39 -9.82 24.24
N LEU A 142 25.54 -10.74 23.29
CA LEU A 142 24.46 -11.09 22.36
C LEU A 142 23.64 -12.22 22.97
N VAL A 143 22.37 -11.98 23.19
CA VAL A 143 21.43 -12.95 23.75
C VAL A 143 20.50 -13.43 22.63
N TYR A 144 20.74 -14.63 22.13
CA TYR A 144 19.89 -15.26 21.12
C TYR A 144 18.83 -16.11 21.81
N PHE A 145 17.58 -15.67 21.73
CA PHE A 145 16.43 -16.35 22.33
C PHE A 145 15.63 -17.10 21.28
N ASN A 146 15.62 -18.42 21.36
CA ASN A 146 14.80 -19.27 20.50
C ASN A 146 13.35 -19.24 21.00
N ILE A 147 12.42 -18.69 20.22
CA ILE A 147 11.01 -18.53 20.64
C ILE A 147 10.22 -19.85 20.68
N VAL A 148 10.76 -20.93 20.13
CA VAL A 148 10.10 -22.25 20.11
C VAL A 148 10.55 -23.10 21.32
N SER A 149 11.86 -23.19 21.55
CA SER A 149 12.43 -23.97 22.66
C SER A 149 12.56 -23.14 23.96
N GLU A 150 12.37 -21.82 23.88
CA GLU A 150 12.58 -20.85 24.95
C GLU A 150 14.01 -20.90 25.56
N GLN A 151 14.98 -21.41 24.79
CA GLN A 151 16.37 -21.46 25.19
C GLN A 151 17.11 -20.17 24.83
N GLU A 152 18.04 -19.78 25.71
CA GLU A 152 18.93 -18.64 25.51
C GLU A 152 20.34 -19.12 25.19
N THR A 153 20.92 -18.59 24.11
CA THR A 153 22.36 -18.74 23.84
C THR A 153 23.02 -17.38 24.02
N LEU A 154 23.97 -17.30 24.93
CA LEU A 154 24.72 -16.10 25.27
C LEU A 154 26.14 -16.15 24.70
N ILE A 155 26.52 -15.10 23.96
CA ILE A 155 27.87 -14.86 23.47
C ILE A 155 28.37 -13.59 24.16
N ARG A 156 29.39 -13.67 24.97
CA ARG A 156 29.91 -12.57 25.79
C ARG A 156 31.33 -12.22 25.41
N GLU A 157 31.61 -10.93 25.35
CA GLU A 157 32.97 -10.42 25.16
C GLU A 157 33.16 -9.15 26.01
N PRO A 158 34.27 -9.03 26.74
CA PRO A 158 34.63 -7.81 27.48
C PRO A 158 35.26 -6.78 26.51
N PHE A 159 34.89 -5.51 26.67
CA PHE A 159 35.46 -4.40 25.92
C PHE A 159 35.85 -3.26 26.83
N SER A 160 37.00 -2.62 26.56
CA SER A 160 37.35 -1.35 27.18
C SER A 160 36.55 -0.20 26.58
N ALA A 161 36.26 0.83 27.35
CA ALA A 161 35.61 2.06 26.86
C ALA A 161 36.36 2.68 25.69
N ALA A 162 37.69 2.68 25.73
CA ALA A 162 38.53 3.20 24.65
C ALA A 162 38.35 2.43 23.34
N ALA A 163 38.24 1.10 23.36
CA ALA A 163 37.99 0.30 22.18
C ALA A 163 36.60 0.55 21.59
N LEU A 164 35.59 0.70 22.47
CA LEU A 164 34.21 1.01 22.07
C LEU A 164 34.09 2.44 21.53
N GLN A 165 34.81 3.40 22.11
CA GLN A 165 34.89 4.77 21.60
C GLN A 165 35.47 4.80 20.19
N ALA A 166 36.60 4.15 19.97
CA ALA A 166 37.24 4.09 18.65
C ALA A 166 36.31 3.43 17.60
N PHE A 167 35.56 2.40 17.99
CA PHE A 167 34.56 1.79 17.12
C PHE A 167 33.44 2.77 16.80
N PHE A 168 32.81 3.41 17.80
CA PHE A 168 31.75 4.38 17.65
C PHE A 168 32.16 5.55 16.77
N GLU A 169 33.30 6.16 17.05
CA GLU A 169 33.83 7.31 16.28
C GLU A 169 34.09 6.95 14.82
N ARG A 170 34.57 5.73 14.55
CA ARG A 170 34.74 5.23 13.18
C ARG A 170 33.42 5.11 12.46
N GLN A 171 32.35 4.51 13.09
CA GLN A 171 31.03 4.42 12.49
C GLN A 171 30.45 5.82 12.22
N CYS A 172 30.55 6.71 13.20
CA CYS A 172 30.10 8.08 13.07
C CYS A 172 30.85 8.84 11.96
N THR A 173 32.18 8.65 11.83
CA THR A 173 32.98 9.30 10.77
C THR A 173 32.52 8.86 9.38
N ILE A 174 32.27 7.56 9.17
CA ILE A 174 31.74 7.03 7.92
C ILE A 174 30.39 7.66 7.59
N PHE A 175 29.52 7.79 8.59
CA PHE A 175 28.17 8.33 8.41
C PHE A 175 28.14 9.86 8.30
N LEU A 176 29.11 10.57 8.90
CA LEU A 176 29.08 12.03 9.03
C LEU A 176 29.08 12.74 7.67
N GLY A 177 29.95 12.31 6.75
CA GLY A 177 29.98 12.91 5.41
C GLY A 177 28.63 12.80 4.69
N TRP A 178 27.96 11.68 4.88
CA TRP A 178 26.62 11.46 4.38
C TRP A 178 25.58 12.36 5.08
N ALA A 179 25.61 12.40 6.41
CA ALA A 179 24.70 13.23 7.20
C ALA A 179 24.80 14.72 6.87
N GLN A 180 26.03 15.22 6.63
CA GLN A 180 26.26 16.61 6.20
C GLN A 180 25.66 16.88 4.82
N GLN A 181 25.78 15.94 3.87
CA GLN A 181 25.15 16.06 2.56
C GLN A 181 23.60 16.07 2.69
N GLU A 182 23.04 15.24 3.55
CA GLU A 182 21.59 15.19 3.78
C GLU A 182 21.07 16.47 4.45
N LEU A 183 21.80 17.01 5.42
CA LEU A 183 21.44 18.31 6.03
C LEU A 183 21.48 19.44 5.00
N ALA A 184 22.55 19.51 4.21
CA ALA A 184 22.68 20.52 3.15
C ALA A 184 21.59 20.38 2.09
N HIS A 185 21.26 19.14 1.69
CA HIS A 185 20.18 18.86 0.76
C HIS A 185 18.83 19.33 1.32
N THR A 186 18.49 18.95 2.57
CA THR A 186 17.23 19.33 3.21
C THR A 186 17.08 20.84 3.34
N GLN A 187 18.16 21.55 3.72
CA GLN A 187 18.15 23.01 3.82
C GLN A 187 17.92 23.67 2.45
N ALA A 188 18.65 23.24 1.42
CA ALA A 188 18.50 23.74 0.07
C ALA A 188 17.12 23.46 -0.51
N LEU A 189 16.60 22.23 -0.28
CA LEU A 189 15.26 21.82 -0.69
C LEU A 189 14.18 22.67 -0.02
N HIS A 190 14.24 22.85 1.29
CA HIS A 190 13.25 23.65 2.02
C HIS A 190 13.28 25.13 1.57
N ALA A 191 14.46 25.70 1.30
CA ALA A 191 14.56 27.06 0.79
C ALA A 191 13.92 27.22 -0.60
N THR A 192 14.07 26.24 -1.48
CA THR A 192 13.48 26.27 -2.84
C THR A 192 11.97 25.98 -2.78
N LEU A 193 11.52 25.02 -1.98
CA LEU A 193 10.10 24.71 -1.81
C LEU A 193 9.32 25.91 -1.23
N GLY A 194 9.92 26.68 -0.32
CA GLY A 194 9.32 27.92 0.20
C GLY A 194 9.01 28.96 -0.87
N ARG A 195 9.79 28.98 -1.98
CA ARG A 195 9.61 29.90 -3.12
C ARG A 195 8.81 29.29 -4.27
N LEU A 196 8.43 28.01 -4.18
CA LEU A 196 7.77 27.28 -5.25
C LEU A 196 6.48 28.00 -5.69
N LYS A 197 6.32 28.19 -7.00
CA LYS A 197 5.14 28.76 -7.64
C LYS A 197 4.33 27.67 -8.32
N PHE A 198 3.04 27.93 -8.54
CA PHE A 198 2.20 27.01 -9.26
C PHE A 198 2.71 26.81 -10.70
N PRO A 199 2.83 25.57 -11.19
CA PRO A 199 3.56 25.28 -12.44
C PRO A 199 2.81 25.68 -13.73
N HIS A 200 1.57 26.13 -13.63
CA HIS A 200 0.78 26.60 -14.76
C HIS A 200 0.41 28.07 -14.59
N ALA A 201 -0.01 28.73 -15.69
CA ALA A 201 -0.39 30.15 -15.67
C ALA A 201 -1.56 30.45 -14.72
N SER A 202 -2.51 29.52 -14.57
CA SER A 202 -3.66 29.65 -13.69
C SER A 202 -4.15 28.29 -13.19
N PHE A 203 -4.87 28.30 -12.07
CA PHE A 203 -5.61 27.14 -11.59
C PHE A 203 -6.84 26.88 -12.47
N ARG A 204 -7.15 25.62 -12.69
CA ARG A 204 -8.44 25.21 -13.25
C ARG A 204 -9.57 25.45 -12.26
N THR A 205 -10.82 25.52 -12.73
CA THR A 205 -12.01 25.58 -11.87
C THR A 205 -11.96 24.44 -10.84
N GLY A 206 -12.22 24.75 -9.57
CA GLY A 206 -12.16 23.79 -8.46
C GLY A 206 -10.74 23.42 -8.00
N GLN A 207 -9.72 23.46 -8.87
CA GLN A 207 -8.35 23.05 -8.51
C GLN A 207 -7.74 23.90 -7.40
N ARG A 208 -8.04 25.21 -7.37
CA ARG A 208 -7.56 26.12 -6.34
C ARG A 208 -8.12 25.76 -4.98
N VAL A 209 -9.42 25.48 -4.89
CA VAL A 209 -10.08 25.06 -3.64
C VAL A 209 -9.45 23.77 -3.10
N LEU A 210 -9.18 22.80 -4.00
CA LEU A 210 -8.47 21.58 -3.62
C LEU A 210 -7.07 21.90 -3.09
N ALA A 211 -6.30 22.74 -3.80
CA ALA A 211 -4.94 23.09 -3.41
C ALA A 211 -4.88 23.83 -2.08
N GLU A 212 -5.76 24.79 -1.83
CA GLU A 212 -5.87 25.52 -0.56
C GLU A 212 -6.26 24.59 0.59
N SER A 213 -7.17 23.64 0.35
CA SER A 213 -7.59 22.64 1.34
C SER A 213 -6.47 21.68 1.70
N VAL A 214 -5.70 21.21 0.72
CA VAL A 214 -4.51 20.38 0.95
C VAL A 214 -3.45 21.15 1.74
N TYR A 215 -3.13 22.39 1.35
CA TYR A 215 -2.18 23.23 2.06
C TYR A 215 -2.59 23.43 3.52
N LYS A 216 -3.87 23.75 3.77
CA LYS A 216 -4.42 23.91 5.11
C LYS A 216 -4.35 22.62 5.92
N THR A 217 -4.69 21.48 5.31
CA THR A 217 -4.62 20.14 5.92
C THR A 217 -3.22 19.82 6.41
N VAL A 218 -2.21 20.05 5.56
CA VAL A 218 -0.80 19.82 5.90
C VAL A 218 -0.35 20.75 7.02
N SER A 219 -0.74 22.02 6.94
CA SER A 219 -0.39 23.05 7.94
C SER A 219 -0.99 22.76 9.31
N THR A 220 -2.23 22.30 9.38
CA THR A 220 -2.93 21.99 10.64
C THR A 220 -2.63 20.58 11.16
N GLY A 221 -2.16 19.67 10.32
CA GLY A 221 -1.86 18.28 10.69
C GLY A 221 -3.11 17.45 10.93
N CYS A 222 -4.01 17.42 9.96
CA CYS A 222 -5.23 16.64 10.03
C CYS A 222 -5.36 15.66 8.83
N CYS A 223 -6.47 14.95 8.77
CA CYS A 223 -6.87 14.12 7.65
C CYS A 223 -7.86 14.89 6.76
N LEU A 224 -7.78 14.72 5.44
CA LEU A 224 -8.69 15.29 4.47
C LEU A 224 -9.24 14.20 3.56
N MET A 225 -10.55 14.15 3.39
CA MET A 225 -11.22 13.45 2.29
C MET A 225 -11.67 14.47 1.24
N ALA A 226 -11.14 14.37 0.04
CA ALA A 226 -11.45 15.29 -1.05
C ALA A 226 -12.13 14.55 -2.21
N GLN A 227 -13.44 14.78 -2.38
CA GLN A 227 -14.12 14.37 -3.60
C GLN A 227 -13.83 15.43 -4.67
N ALA A 228 -13.08 15.04 -5.68
CA ALA A 228 -12.56 15.93 -6.67
C ALA A 228 -12.76 15.33 -8.09
N PRO A 229 -13.59 15.92 -8.94
CA PRO A 229 -13.94 15.39 -10.26
C PRO A 229 -12.72 15.12 -11.15
N THR A 230 -12.91 14.30 -12.18
CA THR A 230 -11.90 14.13 -13.24
C THR A 230 -11.66 15.45 -13.96
N GLY A 231 -10.50 15.63 -14.61
CA GLY A 231 -10.20 16.82 -15.42
C GLY A 231 -9.69 18.05 -14.66
N ILE A 232 -9.87 18.14 -13.33
CA ILE A 232 -9.41 19.30 -12.57
C ILE A 232 -7.89 19.34 -12.33
N GLY A 233 -7.14 18.28 -12.66
CA GLY A 233 -5.71 18.21 -12.38
C GLY A 233 -5.41 17.89 -10.91
N LYS A 234 -6.08 16.86 -10.35
CA LYS A 234 -5.95 16.42 -8.95
C LYS A 234 -4.50 16.23 -8.51
N THR A 235 -3.69 15.57 -9.34
CA THR A 235 -2.32 15.20 -8.99
C THR A 235 -1.44 16.41 -8.73
N VAL A 236 -1.43 17.41 -9.63
CA VAL A 236 -0.72 18.68 -9.40
C VAL A 236 -1.39 19.47 -8.29
N GLY A 237 -2.74 19.48 -8.24
CA GLY A 237 -3.54 20.16 -7.22
C GLY A 237 -3.35 19.63 -5.79
N THR A 238 -2.77 18.45 -5.62
CA THR A 238 -2.43 17.87 -4.30
C THR A 238 -0.93 17.92 -4.03
N LEU A 239 -0.08 17.58 -5.01
CA LEU A 239 1.38 17.57 -4.84
C LEU A 239 1.95 18.98 -4.63
N PHE A 240 1.56 19.95 -5.47
CA PHE A 240 2.08 21.32 -5.38
C PHE A 240 1.86 21.97 -3.99
N PRO A 241 0.62 22.02 -3.47
CA PRO A 241 0.38 22.66 -2.17
C PRO A 241 1.04 21.92 -1.01
N LEU A 242 1.16 20.59 -1.09
CA LEU A 242 1.85 19.81 -0.08
C LEU A 242 3.35 20.11 -0.09
N LEU A 243 4.01 20.11 -1.26
CA LEU A 243 5.40 20.51 -1.40
C LEU A 243 5.66 21.92 -0.88
N LYS A 244 4.76 22.86 -1.20
CA LYS A 244 4.81 24.24 -0.72
C LYS A 244 4.69 24.37 0.81
N ALA A 245 3.89 23.50 1.45
CA ALA A 245 3.68 23.48 2.89
C ALA A 245 4.80 22.74 3.65
N ALA A 246 5.53 21.84 2.99
CA ALA A 246 6.48 20.93 3.60
C ALA A 246 7.56 21.63 4.47
N PRO A 247 8.22 22.74 4.04
CA PRO A 247 9.21 23.41 4.87
C PRO A 247 8.65 23.94 6.18
N GLY A 248 7.49 24.61 6.16
CA GLY A 248 6.83 25.16 7.34
C GLY A 248 6.39 24.11 8.36
N GLN A 249 6.22 22.87 7.91
CA GLN A 249 5.84 21.75 8.75
C GLN A 249 7.01 20.82 9.08
N LYS A 250 8.21 21.13 8.58
CA LYS A 250 9.41 20.30 8.75
C LYS A 250 9.13 18.84 8.38
N LEU A 251 8.53 18.61 7.22
CA LEU A 251 8.24 17.27 6.74
C LEU A 251 9.55 16.61 6.27
N ASP A 252 9.76 15.38 6.72
CA ASP A 252 10.90 14.56 6.30
C ASP A 252 10.62 13.84 4.99
N LYS A 253 9.38 13.37 4.78
CA LYS A 253 8.99 12.55 3.63
C LYS A 253 7.58 12.84 3.16
N ILE A 254 7.39 12.65 1.85
CA ILE A 254 6.08 12.70 1.20
C ILE A 254 5.85 11.35 0.52
N PHE A 255 4.74 10.69 0.84
CA PHE A 255 4.36 9.43 0.20
C PHE A 255 3.14 9.65 -0.69
N PHE A 256 3.30 9.45 -2.00
CA PHE A 256 2.20 9.44 -2.96
C PHE A 256 1.82 7.99 -3.25
N LEU A 257 0.63 7.61 -2.81
CA LEU A 257 0.16 6.23 -2.87
C LEU A 257 -0.98 6.09 -3.86
N THR A 258 -0.91 5.08 -4.71
CA THR A 258 -1.92 4.80 -5.72
C THR A 258 -2.17 3.31 -5.90
N ALA A 259 -3.40 2.93 -6.28
CA ALA A 259 -3.78 1.54 -6.44
C ALA A 259 -3.28 0.89 -7.73
N LYS A 260 -2.88 1.69 -8.74
CA LYS A 260 -2.63 1.22 -10.12
C LYS A 260 -1.39 1.86 -10.74
N THR A 261 -0.73 1.13 -11.64
CA THR A 261 0.45 1.61 -12.39
C THR A 261 0.23 2.94 -13.13
N PRO A 262 -0.90 3.19 -13.84
CA PRO A 262 -1.14 4.49 -14.48
C PRO A 262 -1.13 5.67 -13.49
N GLY A 263 -1.62 5.48 -12.27
CA GLY A 263 -1.59 6.53 -11.23
C GLY A 263 -0.16 6.91 -10.82
N ARG A 264 0.77 5.94 -10.76
CA ARG A 264 2.19 6.23 -10.50
C ARG A 264 2.80 7.08 -11.63
N ARG A 265 2.49 6.76 -12.89
CA ARG A 265 2.95 7.55 -14.03
C ARG A 265 2.46 8.99 -13.97
N LEU A 266 1.17 9.19 -13.67
CA LEU A 266 0.59 10.53 -13.52
C LEU A 266 1.26 11.33 -12.38
N ALA A 267 1.66 10.68 -11.30
CA ALA A 267 2.38 11.35 -10.22
C ALA A 267 3.79 11.75 -10.63
N LEU A 268 4.51 10.88 -11.35
CA LEU A 268 5.82 11.20 -11.92
C LEU A 268 5.72 12.38 -12.89
N ASP A 269 4.80 12.34 -13.85
CA ASP A 269 4.59 13.40 -14.84
C ASP A 269 4.24 14.75 -14.16
N ALA A 270 3.42 14.72 -13.09
CA ALA A 270 3.07 15.93 -12.34
C ALA A 270 4.26 16.53 -11.58
N LEU A 271 5.11 15.69 -10.97
CA LEU A 271 6.34 16.13 -10.30
C LEU A 271 7.35 16.66 -11.32
N GLU A 272 7.44 16.06 -12.49
CA GLU A 272 8.29 16.53 -13.59
C GLU A 272 7.87 17.93 -14.06
N VAL A 273 6.57 18.18 -14.24
CA VAL A 273 6.02 19.50 -14.55
C VAL A 273 6.37 20.53 -13.46
N ILE A 274 6.25 20.15 -12.18
CA ILE A 274 6.62 21.02 -11.06
C ILE A 274 8.12 21.33 -11.09
N ASN A 275 8.97 20.33 -11.33
CA ASN A 275 10.42 20.47 -11.37
C ASN A 275 10.87 21.35 -12.55
N HIS A 276 10.28 21.20 -13.73
CA HIS A 276 10.56 22.05 -14.89
C HIS A 276 10.20 23.52 -14.64
N SER A 277 9.17 23.79 -13.84
CA SER A 277 8.78 25.16 -13.47
C SER A 277 9.70 25.82 -12.44
N ALA A 278 10.56 25.04 -11.77
CA ALA A 278 11.51 25.47 -10.74
C ALA A 278 12.84 24.72 -10.90
N PRO A 279 13.69 25.12 -11.87
CA PRO A 279 14.94 24.39 -12.20
C PRO A 279 15.95 24.27 -11.04
N GLU A 280 15.85 25.17 -10.05
CA GLU A 280 16.66 25.11 -8.82
C GLU A 280 16.18 24.06 -7.82
N LEU A 281 15.01 23.49 -8.03
CA LEU A 281 14.41 22.48 -7.14
C LEU A 281 15.11 21.13 -7.36
N LYS A 282 15.84 20.68 -6.34
CA LYS A 282 16.55 19.39 -6.34
C LYS A 282 15.76 18.34 -5.57
N LEU A 283 14.54 18.08 -6.00
CA LEU A 283 13.65 17.10 -5.37
C LEU A 283 14.09 15.68 -5.75
N ARG A 284 14.36 14.84 -4.77
CA ARG A 284 14.65 13.42 -4.97
C ARG A 284 13.34 12.63 -5.01
N VAL A 285 13.02 12.10 -6.18
CA VAL A 285 11.79 11.34 -6.43
C VAL A 285 12.12 9.88 -6.67
N LEU A 286 11.45 8.96 -5.96
CA LEU A 286 11.62 7.53 -6.08
C LEU A 286 10.29 6.85 -6.40
N GLU A 287 10.27 5.97 -7.41
CA GLU A 287 9.18 5.03 -7.66
C GLU A 287 9.51 3.66 -7.08
N LEU A 288 8.66 3.16 -6.17
CA LEU A 288 8.72 1.79 -5.68
C LEU A 288 7.77 0.88 -6.47
N VAL A 289 8.32 -0.23 -6.94
CA VAL A 289 7.56 -1.27 -7.64
C VAL A 289 7.69 -2.61 -6.93
N ALA A 290 6.71 -3.48 -7.11
CA ALA A 290 6.71 -4.80 -6.51
C ALA A 290 7.89 -5.65 -7.03
N ARG A 291 8.32 -6.63 -6.21
CA ARG A 291 9.47 -7.47 -6.50
C ARG A 291 9.38 -8.18 -7.85
N ASP A 292 8.22 -8.71 -8.20
CA ASP A 292 7.97 -9.40 -9.48
C ASP A 292 8.22 -8.51 -10.71
N LYS A 293 8.12 -7.18 -10.55
CA LYS A 293 8.37 -6.20 -11.63
C LYS A 293 9.80 -5.66 -11.64
N ALA A 294 10.52 -5.77 -10.53
CA ALA A 294 11.87 -5.21 -10.37
C ALA A 294 12.97 -6.29 -10.38
N CYS A 295 12.62 -7.56 -10.20
CA CYS A 295 13.59 -8.65 -10.12
C CYS A 295 14.09 -9.07 -11.49
N GLU A 296 15.43 -9.07 -11.67
CA GLU A 296 16.09 -9.52 -12.90
C GLU A 296 16.23 -11.04 -12.98
N HIS A 297 16.12 -11.75 -11.84
CA HIS A 297 16.27 -13.19 -11.72
C HIS A 297 15.13 -13.82 -10.92
N PRO A 298 13.89 -13.82 -11.45
CA PRO A 298 12.72 -14.32 -10.71
C PRO A 298 12.77 -15.83 -10.41
N ASP A 299 13.58 -16.56 -11.16
CA ASP A 299 13.85 -17.99 -11.05
C ASP A 299 14.87 -18.35 -9.96
N LYS A 300 15.55 -17.34 -9.35
CA LYS A 300 16.61 -17.54 -8.36
C LYS A 300 16.18 -17.17 -6.96
N ALA A 301 16.76 -17.85 -5.96
CA ALA A 301 16.59 -17.46 -4.56
C ALA A 301 17.38 -16.18 -4.24
N CYS A 302 16.85 -15.38 -3.30
CA CYS A 302 17.49 -14.12 -2.90
C CYS A 302 18.59 -14.33 -1.85
N ASN A 303 19.70 -14.93 -2.29
CA ASN A 303 20.94 -15.12 -1.51
C ASN A 303 22.15 -15.09 -2.41
N GLY A 304 23.35 -14.90 -1.85
CA GLY A 304 24.60 -14.77 -2.58
C GLY A 304 25.02 -16.01 -3.36
N ASP A 305 24.62 -17.20 -2.92
CA ASP A 305 24.96 -18.46 -3.61
C ASP A 305 24.16 -18.64 -4.91
N SER A 306 22.94 -18.12 -4.95
CA SER A 306 22.01 -18.34 -6.05
C SER A 306 21.90 -17.17 -7.02
N CYS A 307 21.90 -15.93 -6.53
CA CYS A 307 21.66 -14.74 -7.31
C CYS A 307 22.91 -13.84 -7.39
N PRO A 308 23.44 -13.55 -8.60
CA PRO A 308 24.66 -12.72 -8.75
C PRO A 308 24.49 -11.28 -8.26
N LEU A 309 23.24 -10.77 -8.24
CA LEU A 309 22.93 -9.42 -7.73
C LEU A 309 22.74 -9.41 -6.20
N ALA A 310 22.69 -10.57 -5.56
CA ALA A 310 22.67 -10.72 -4.11
C ALA A 310 24.07 -10.95 -3.53
N SER A 311 24.96 -11.62 -4.28
CA SER A 311 26.36 -11.85 -3.89
C SER A 311 27.09 -10.52 -3.75
N GLY A 312 27.73 -10.27 -2.62
CA GLY A 312 28.45 -9.01 -2.31
C GLY A 312 27.58 -7.75 -2.39
N PHE A 313 26.29 -7.89 -2.18
CA PHE A 313 25.32 -6.77 -2.31
C PHE A 313 25.68 -5.60 -1.40
N TYR A 314 25.95 -5.86 -0.12
CA TYR A 314 26.23 -4.80 0.85
C TYR A 314 27.59 -4.13 0.66
N ASP A 315 28.55 -4.80 0.01
CA ASP A 315 29.85 -4.23 -0.31
C ASP A 315 29.77 -3.23 -1.47
N ARG A 316 28.84 -3.46 -2.40
CA ARG A 316 28.59 -2.58 -3.57
C ARG A 316 27.51 -1.53 -3.34
N LEU A 317 26.64 -1.73 -2.32
CA LEU A 317 25.52 -0.84 -2.01
C LEU A 317 25.94 0.63 -1.76
N PRO A 318 27.06 0.95 -1.05
CA PRO A 318 27.45 2.35 -0.85
C PRO A 318 27.71 3.11 -2.16
N ALA A 319 28.40 2.49 -3.12
CA ALA A 319 28.65 3.09 -4.43
C ALA A 319 27.34 3.24 -5.25
N ALA A 320 26.50 2.21 -5.27
CA ALA A 320 25.19 2.25 -5.93
C ALA A 320 24.28 3.34 -5.35
N ARG A 321 24.22 3.45 -4.03
CA ARG A 321 23.48 4.50 -3.32
C ARG A 321 23.97 5.90 -3.68
N SER A 322 25.28 6.13 -3.66
CA SER A 322 25.87 7.43 -4.01
C SER A 322 25.57 7.79 -5.47
N ALA A 323 25.70 6.85 -6.40
CA ALA A 323 25.38 7.06 -7.81
C ALA A 323 23.88 7.36 -8.01
N ALA A 324 23.01 6.65 -7.33
CA ALA A 324 21.56 6.89 -7.40
C ALA A 324 21.18 8.31 -6.96
N LEU A 325 21.81 8.84 -5.92
CA LEU A 325 21.46 10.15 -5.38
C LEU A 325 22.08 11.33 -6.15
N THR A 326 22.95 11.07 -7.13
CA THR A 326 23.34 12.08 -8.12
C THR A 326 22.25 12.31 -9.17
N SER A 327 21.35 11.33 -9.37
CA SER A 327 20.15 11.46 -10.20
C SER A 327 18.95 11.78 -9.30
N PRO A 328 18.35 12.96 -9.39
CA PRO A 328 17.21 13.31 -8.55
C PRO A 328 15.94 12.54 -8.92
N TRP A 329 15.94 11.80 -10.05
CA TRP A 329 14.77 11.17 -10.64
C TRP A 329 14.97 9.67 -10.80
N LEU A 330 14.39 8.89 -9.88
CA LEU A 330 14.56 7.44 -9.78
C LEU A 330 13.21 6.72 -9.99
N ASN A 331 12.73 6.77 -11.23
CA ASN A 331 11.64 5.87 -11.65
C ASN A 331 12.17 4.41 -11.76
N GLN A 332 11.29 3.46 -12.08
CA GLN A 332 11.66 2.04 -12.18
C GLN A 332 12.88 1.80 -13.10
N ALA A 333 12.95 2.48 -14.26
CA ALA A 333 14.07 2.34 -15.21
C ALA A 333 15.35 2.92 -14.62
N GLY A 334 15.32 4.14 -14.04
CA GLY A 334 16.49 4.78 -13.45
C GLY A 334 17.07 3.99 -12.28
N VAL A 335 16.23 3.41 -11.41
CA VAL A 335 16.69 2.51 -10.35
C VAL A 335 17.34 1.25 -10.93
N ARG A 336 16.76 0.67 -11.97
CA ARG A 336 17.27 -0.52 -12.65
C ARG A 336 18.64 -0.26 -13.27
N ASP A 337 18.80 0.86 -13.97
CA ASP A 337 20.05 1.21 -14.66
C ASP A 337 21.20 1.38 -13.66
N VAL A 338 20.98 2.12 -12.57
CA VAL A 338 21.98 2.25 -11.49
C VAL A 338 22.29 0.90 -10.86
N ALA A 339 21.27 0.11 -10.57
CA ALA A 339 21.43 -1.20 -9.93
C ALA A 339 22.29 -2.14 -10.78
N LEU A 340 22.03 -2.23 -12.08
CA LEU A 340 22.78 -3.10 -12.99
C LEU A 340 24.21 -2.60 -13.21
N GLN A 341 24.42 -1.27 -13.30
CA GLN A 341 25.75 -0.68 -13.40
C GLN A 341 26.63 -1.07 -12.19
N HIS A 342 26.05 -1.12 -11.00
CA HIS A 342 26.73 -1.47 -9.76
C HIS A 342 26.56 -2.94 -9.36
N GLN A 343 25.95 -3.77 -10.20
CA GLN A 343 25.70 -5.20 -9.96
C GLN A 343 24.97 -5.49 -8.62
N VAL A 344 24.02 -4.68 -8.25
CA VAL A 344 23.16 -4.86 -7.07
C VAL A 344 21.70 -5.14 -7.49
N CYS A 345 20.92 -5.74 -6.61
CA CYS A 345 19.50 -6.02 -6.89
C CYS A 345 18.68 -4.73 -6.98
N PRO A 346 17.97 -4.43 -8.10
CA PRO A 346 17.17 -3.23 -8.25
C PRO A 346 16.07 -3.10 -7.19
N TYR A 347 15.42 -4.21 -6.83
CA TYR A 347 14.37 -4.22 -5.82
C TYR A 347 14.89 -3.79 -4.44
N TYR A 348 16.00 -4.38 -3.98
CA TYR A 348 16.56 -4.04 -2.67
C TYR A 348 17.29 -2.69 -2.67
N LEU A 349 17.86 -2.26 -3.80
CA LEU A 349 18.36 -0.89 -3.96
C LEU A 349 17.22 0.11 -3.80
N SER A 350 16.05 -0.11 -4.42
CA SER A 350 14.91 0.80 -4.28
C SER A 350 14.42 0.93 -2.83
N GLN A 351 14.45 -0.16 -2.05
CA GLN A 351 14.10 -0.12 -0.63
C GLN A 351 15.12 0.67 0.21
N GLU A 352 16.39 0.57 -0.10
CA GLU A 352 17.42 1.40 0.52
C GLU A 352 17.23 2.88 0.19
N LEU A 353 16.96 3.19 -1.10
CA LEU A 353 16.74 4.55 -1.57
C LEU A 353 15.49 5.23 -1.00
N ALA A 354 14.49 4.45 -0.55
CA ALA A 354 13.31 4.99 0.13
C ALA A 354 13.66 5.78 1.40
N ARG A 355 14.81 5.53 2.01
CA ARG A 355 15.30 6.27 3.17
C ARG A 355 15.77 7.69 2.81
N TRP A 356 16.20 7.89 1.56
CA TRP A 356 16.90 9.09 1.10
C TRP A 356 16.08 9.95 0.13
N ALA A 357 15.03 9.40 -0.46
CA ALA A 357 14.11 10.14 -1.32
C ALA A 357 13.24 11.10 -0.51
N ASP A 358 12.91 12.26 -1.08
CA ASP A 358 12.01 13.26 -0.49
C ASP A 358 10.56 12.91 -0.79
N VAL A 359 10.29 12.44 -2.01
CA VAL A 359 8.98 11.97 -2.46
C VAL A 359 9.09 10.51 -2.89
N VAL A 360 8.27 9.64 -2.32
CA VAL A 360 8.18 8.23 -2.70
C VAL A 360 6.81 7.97 -3.29
N ILE A 361 6.78 7.48 -4.54
CA ILE A 361 5.58 7.07 -5.25
C ILE A 361 5.48 5.55 -5.17
N ALA A 362 4.36 5.02 -4.64
CA ALA A 362 4.24 3.59 -4.37
C ALA A 362 2.79 3.10 -4.48
N ASP A 363 2.62 1.76 -4.45
CA ASP A 363 1.31 1.14 -4.20
C ASP A 363 0.90 1.32 -2.72
N TYR A 364 -0.40 1.29 -2.44
CA TYR A 364 -0.97 1.38 -1.09
C TYR A 364 -0.34 0.40 -0.10
N ASN A 365 0.03 -0.80 -0.54
CA ASN A 365 0.61 -1.84 0.30
C ASN A 365 1.89 -1.38 0.98
N TYR A 366 2.69 -0.53 0.35
CA TYR A 366 3.93 -0.02 0.94
C TYR A 366 3.73 0.79 2.23
N TYR A 367 2.51 1.30 2.47
CA TYR A 367 2.19 2.07 3.68
C TYR A 367 1.09 1.44 4.55
N PHE A 368 0.11 0.75 3.94
CA PHE A 368 -1.08 0.26 4.63
C PHE A 368 -1.12 -1.24 4.91
N ASP A 369 -0.21 -2.05 4.36
CA ASP A 369 -0.13 -3.49 4.61
C ASP A 369 0.47 -3.81 5.99
N LEU A 370 0.30 -5.04 6.49
CA LEU A 370 0.93 -5.53 7.73
C LEU A 370 2.45 -5.37 7.73
N SER A 371 3.10 -5.65 6.60
CA SER A 371 4.54 -5.57 6.39
C SER A 371 4.99 -4.29 5.68
N ALA A 372 4.24 -3.19 5.84
CA ALA A 372 4.43 -1.95 5.10
C ALA A 372 5.80 -1.30 5.34
N LEU A 373 6.66 -1.31 4.31
CA LEU A 373 8.02 -0.75 4.36
C LEU A 373 8.05 0.71 4.77
N LEU A 374 7.24 1.56 4.09
CA LEU A 374 7.25 3.00 4.32
C LEU A 374 6.72 3.38 5.70
N PHE A 375 5.68 2.69 6.16
CA PHE A 375 5.17 2.89 7.52
C PHE A 375 6.22 2.48 8.56
N GLY A 376 6.84 1.30 8.39
CA GLY A 376 7.90 0.82 9.28
C GLY A 376 9.11 1.75 9.33
N LEU A 377 9.58 2.24 8.18
CA LEU A 377 10.67 3.23 8.12
C LEU A 377 10.28 4.54 8.79
N GLY A 378 9.05 5.02 8.60
CA GLY A 378 8.54 6.22 9.24
C GLY A 378 8.54 6.12 10.77
N GLN A 379 8.09 4.97 11.31
CA GLN A 379 8.09 4.73 12.75
C GLN A 379 9.51 4.60 13.32
N LEU A 380 10.37 3.81 12.64
CA LEU A 380 11.75 3.56 13.08
C LEU A 380 12.56 4.85 13.14
N ASN A 381 12.43 5.72 12.15
CA ASN A 381 13.20 6.96 12.05
C ASN A 381 12.45 8.17 12.62
N GLN A 382 11.24 7.97 13.15
CA GLN A 382 10.38 9.05 13.69
C GLN A 382 10.14 10.20 12.69
N TRP A 383 9.96 9.85 11.42
CA TRP A 383 9.74 10.84 10.36
C TRP A 383 8.39 11.53 10.49
N ARG A 384 8.39 12.81 10.23
CA ARG A 384 7.18 13.60 9.98
C ARG A 384 6.78 13.43 8.52
N VAL A 385 5.82 12.57 8.27
CA VAL A 385 5.40 12.22 6.91
C VAL A 385 4.07 12.87 6.55
N ALA A 386 3.92 13.22 5.26
CA ALA A 386 2.63 13.52 4.67
C ALA A 386 2.29 12.44 3.63
N VAL A 387 1.03 11.99 3.63
CA VAL A 387 0.57 10.90 2.78
C VAL A 387 -0.53 11.40 1.85
N LEU A 388 -0.35 11.21 0.56
CA LEU A 388 -1.36 11.41 -0.49
C LEU A 388 -1.87 10.04 -0.96
N VAL A 389 -3.18 9.83 -0.95
CA VAL A 389 -3.83 8.59 -1.39
C VAL A 389 -4.71 8.90 -2.59
N ASP A 390 -4.20 8.61 -3.78
CA ASP A 390 -4.90 8.81 -5.04
C ASP A 390 -5.87 7.66 -5.30
N GLU A 391 -6.99 7.95 -5.97
CA GLU A 391 -8.09 7.02 -6.24
C GLU A 391 -8.55 6.30 -4.95
N ALA A 392 -8.70 7.09 -3.88
CA ALA A 392 -8.99 6.61 -2.52
C ALA A 392 -10.27 5.78 -2.39
N HIS A 393 -11.15 5.82 -3.39
CA HIS A 393 -12.33 4.96 -3.47
C HIS A 393 -11.95 3.46 -3.48
N ASN A 394 -10.74 3.10 -3.95
CA ASN A 394 -10.25 1.74 -3.95
C ASN A 394 -9.74 1.29 -2.55
N MET A 395 -9.57 2.24 -1.62
CA MET A 395 -8.88 1.96 -0.36
C MET A 395 -9.61 0.93 0.51
N VAL A 396 -10.96 0.94 0.50
CA VAL A 396 -11.76 0.00 1.30
C VAL A 396 -11.51 -1.44 0.86
N GLU A 397 -11.61 -1.71 -0.43
CA GLU A 397 -11.43 -3.07 -0.97
C GLU A 397 -9.96 -3.52 -0.86
N ARG A 398 -9.02 -2.63 -1.15
CA ARG A 398 -7.59 -2.91 -1.01
C ARG A 398 -7.21 -3.20 0.44
N ALA A 399 -7.75 -2.43 1.39
CA ALA A 399 -7.51 -2.67 2.80
C ALA A 399 -8.09 -4.02 3.27
N ARG A 400 -9.31 -4.37 2.85
CA ARG A 400 -9.86 -5.70 3.11
C ARG A 400 -8.95 -6.81 2.61
N GLN A 401 -8.40 -6.69 1.40
CA GLN A 401 -7.47 -7.66 0.82
C GLN A 401 -6.16 -7.77 1.60
N MET A 402 -5.57 -6.65 2.03
CA MET A 402 -4.32 -6.61 2.83
C MET A 402 -4.45 -7.37 4.16
N TYR A 403 -5.65 -7.39 4.74
CA TYR A 403 -5.95 -8.03 6.02
C TYR A 403 -6.79 -9.30 5.88
N SER A 404 -6.76 -9.92 4.71
CA SER A 404 -7.42 -11.21 4.44
C SER A 404 -6.40 -12.23 3.96
N ALA A 405 -6.65 -13.50 4.23
CA ALA A 405 -5.81 -14.59 3.77
C ALA A 405 -6.65 -15.81 3.37
N SER A 406 -6.15 -16.61 2.46
CA SER A 406 -6.81 -17.87 2.09
C SER A 406 -5.79 -18.97 1.81
N LEU A 407 -6.19 -20.21 2.03
CA LEU A 407 -5.43 -21.40 1.68
C LEU A 407 -6.30 -22.32 0.82
N ASP A 408 -5.70 -22.94 -0.20
CA ASP A 408 -6.37 -23.88 -1.09
C ASP A 408 -5.87 -25.31 -0.85
N GLN A 409 -6.80 -26.23 -0.52
CA GLN A 409 -6.44 -27.61 -0.21
C GLN A 409 -5.81 -28.36 -1.41
N SER A 410 -6.08 -27.91 -2.65
CA SER A 410 -5.46 -28.54 -3.83
C SER A 410 -3.95 -28.37 -3.86
N GLN A 411 -3.44 -27.19 -3.45
CA GLN A 411 -2.00 -26.95 -3.33
C GLN A 411 -1.38 -27.86 -2.25
N LEU A 412 -2.01 -27.93 -1.07
CA LEU A 412 -1.57 -28.82 0.01
C LEU A 412 -1.51 -30.28 -0.46
N LYS A 413 -2.54 -30.76 -1.17
CA LYS A 413 -2.59 -32.13 -1.71
C LYS A 413 -1.50 -32.40 -2.75
N ALA A 414 -1.21 -31.44 -3.61
CA ALA A 414 -0.12 -31.55 -4.58
C ALA A 414 1.23 -31.65 -3.88
N LEU A 415 1.49 -30.79 -2.89
CA LEU A 415 2.74 -30.79 -2.12
C LEU A 415 2.96 -32.09 -1.32
N ILE A 416 1.92 -32.72 -0.79
CA ILE A 416 2.04 -34.02 -0.10
C ILE A 416 2.63 -35.10 -1.02
N GLN A 417 2.44 -35.01 -2.33
CA GLN A 417 2.98 -36.00 -3.28
C GLN A 417 4.49 -35.82 -3.52
N THR A 418 4.98 -34.59 -3.48
CA THR A 418 6.36 -34.25 -3.90
C THR A 418 7.27 -33.88 -2.73
N ALA A 419 6.71 -33.47 -1.57
CA ALA A 419 7.49 -32.99 -0.45
C ALA A 419 8.38 -34.07 0.18
N PRO A 420 9.59 -33.71 0.62
CA PRO A 420 10.50 -34.62 1.35
C PRO A 420 9.99 -34.86 2.78
N GLU A 421 10.48 -35.93 3.38
CA GLU A 421 10.34 -36.15 4.81
C GLU A 421 11.32 -35.22 5.57
N PRO A 422 10.98 -34.54 6.69
CA PRO A 422 9.75 -34.69 7.50
C PRO A 422 8.58 -33.76 7.07
N VAL A 423 8.79 -32.87 6.05
CA VAL A 423 7.79 -31.89 5.59
C VAL A 423 6.50 -32.60 5.17
N LYS A 424 6.60 -33.72 4.46
CA LYS A 424 5.45 -34.53 4.03
C LYS A 424 4.57 -34.98 5.19
N LYS A 425 5.16 -35.40 6.34
CA LYS A 425 4.40 -35.79 7.53
C LYS A 425 3.67 -34.60 8.15
N ALA A 426 4.30 -33.42 8.18
CA ALA A 426 3.67 -32.21 8.67
C ALA A 426 2.49 -31.79 7.79
N LEU A 427 2.65 -31.82 6.45
CA LEU A 427 1.57 -31.54 5.49
C LEU A 427 0.40 -32.54 5.62
N GLN A 428 0.69 -33.84 5.82
CA GLN A 428 -0.34 -34.85 6.04
C GLN A 428 -1.11 -34.65 7.35
N ARG A 429 -0.42 -34.17 8.43
CA ARG A 429 -1.08 -33.83 9.68
C ARG A 429 -2.01 -32.63 9.50
N LEU A 430 -1.53 -31.61 8.79
CA LEU A 430 -2.33 -30.43 8.44
C LEU A 430 -3.57 -30.81 7.62
N ASP A 431 -3.41 -31.68 6.62
CA ASP A 431 -4.53 -32.17 5.79
C ASP A 431 -5.58 -32.93 6.60
N ARG A 432 -5.18 -33.70 7.61
CA ARG A 432 -6.14 -34.36 8.53
C ARG A 432 -6.97 -33.34 9.31
N GLN A 433 -6.34 -32.27 9.85
CA GLN A 433 -7.06 -31.19 10.53
C GLN A 433 -7.96 -30.43 9.55
N TRP A 434 -7.48 -30.20 8.33
CA TRP A 434 -8.28 -29.57 7.27
C TRP A 434 -9.53 -30.37 6.95
N ASN A 435 -9.39 -31.68 6.71
CA ASN A 435 -10.53 -32.57 6.44
C ASN A 435 -11.52 -32.61 7.61
N ALA A 436 -11.05 -32.51 8.85
CA ALA A 436 -11.91 -32.44 10.03
C ALA A 436 -12.79 -31.19 10.06
N LEU A 437 -12.28 -30.02 9.58
CA LEU A 437 -13.05 -28.77 9.55
C LEU A 437 -14.29 -28.85 8.68
N HIS A 438 -14.20 -29.49 7.51
CA HIS A 438 -15.34 -29.54 6.60
C HIS A 438 -16.12 -30.87 6.62
N LYS A 439 -15.76 -31.80 7.52
CA LYS A 439 -16.45 -33.10 7.64
C LYS A 439 -17.92 -32.93 8.05
N THR A 440 -18.20 -31.97 8.93
CA THR A 440 -19.54 -31.67 9.43
C THR A 440 -20.28 -30.58 8.67
N GLN A 441 -19.61 -29.96 7.67
CA GLN A 441 -20.20 -28.86 6.90
C GLN A 441 -21.33 -29.38 5.98
N ILE A 442 -22.45 -28.69 6.01
CA ILE A 442 -23.58 -28.90 5.11
C ILE A 442 -23.50 -27.88 3.97
N GLY A 443 -23.56 -28.36 2.72
CA GLY A 443 -23.51 -27.51 1.54
C GLY A 443 -22.10 -27.12 1.10
N THR A 444 -22.03 -26.23 0.11
CA THR A 444 -20.75 -25.81 -0.55
C THR A 444 -20.06 -24.67 0.17
N TYR A 445 -20.76 -23.88 0.99
CA TYR A 445 -20.24 -22.72 1.71
C TYR A 445 -20.75 -22.69 3.15
N GLN A 446 -19.85 -22.36 4.07
CA GLN A 446 -20.22 -22.10 5.46
C GLN A 446 -19.26 -21.06 6.07
N ALA A 447 -19.83 -20.11 6.82
CA ALA A 447 -19.10 -19.10 7.58
C ALA A 447 -19.13 -19.41 9.08
N TYR A 448 -18.07 -18.99 9.78
CA TYR A 448 -17.88 -19.21 11.21
C TYR A 448 -17.47 -17.90 11.88
N SER A 449 -17.85 -17.74 13.14
CA SER A 449 -17.54 -16.56 13.96
C SER A 449 -16.19 -16.65 14.68
N ALA A 450 -15.54 -17.79 14.64
CA ALA A 450 -14.25 -18.02 15.31
C ALA A 450 -13.26 -18.65 14.33
N ALA A 451 -11.99 -18.33 14.52
CA ALA A 451 -10.88 -18.94 13.79
C ALA A 451 -10.69 -20.41 14.23
N PRO A 452 -10.25 -21.31 13.34
CA PRO A 452 -10.14 -22.74 13.62
C PRO A 452 -8.85 -23.09 14.39
N GLU A 453 -8.84 -22.93 15.71
CA GLU A 453 -7.63 -23.03 16.58
C GLU A 453 -6.81 -24.30 16.35
N LYS A 454 -7.45 -25.49 16.29
CA LYS A 454 -6.72 -26.77 16.09
C LYS A 454 -6.04 -26.83 14.74
N PHE A 455 -6.67 -26.27 13.71
CA PHE A 455 -6.07 -26.16 12.39
C PHE A 455 -4.88 -25.19 12.41
N ILE A 456 -5.03 -24.01 13.05
CA ILE A 456 -3.99 -23.00 13.17
C ILE A 456 -2.77 -23.56 13.93
N GLY A 457 -3.00 -24.29 15.03
CA GLY A 457 -1.89 -24.96 15.73
C GLY A 457 -1.13 -25.95 14.84
N SER A 458 -1.85 -26.74 14.03
CA SER A 458 -1.24 -27.66 13.06
C SER A 458 -0.54 -26.93 11.91
N LEU A 459 -1.08 -25.78 11.48
CA LEU A 459 -0.49 -24.91 10.47
C LEU A 459 0.83 -24.32 10.95
N ASN A 460 0.88 -23.81 12.18
CA ASN A 460 2.10 -23.25 12.77
C ASN A 460 3.19 -24.30 12.89
N GLN A 461 2.84 -25.53 13.29
CA GLN A 461 3.81 -26.64 13.31
C GLN A 461 4.30 -26.99 11.90
N CYS A 462 3.42 -26.96 10.88
CA CYS A 462 3.81 -27.19 9.49
C CYS A 462 4.75 -26.07 9.00
N ILE A 463 4.46 -24.80 9.30
CA ILE A 463 5.31 -23.66 8.98
C ILE A 463 6.71 -23.84 9.62
N SER A 464 6.78 -24.22 10.90
CA SER A 464 8.08 -24.50 11.55
C SER A 464 8.86 -25.58 10.83
N THR A 465 8.22 -26.73 10.53
CA THR A 465 8.88 -27.85 9.86
C THR A 465 9.37 -27.50 8.46
N ILE A 466 8.61 -26.71 7.68
CA ILE A 466 9.04 -26.24 6.36
C ILE A 466 10.21 -25.26 6.50
N GLY A 467 10.15 -24.35 7.48
CA GLY A 467 11.23 -23.42 7.76
C GLY A 467 12.53 -24.13 8.13
N ASP A 468 12.47 -25.14 9.00
CA ASP A 468 13.63 -25.96 9.37
C ASP A 468 14.21 -26.67 8.14
N HIS A 469 13.35 -27.24 7.29
CA HIS A 469 13.79 -27.88 6.04
C HIS A 469 14.50 -26.89 5.08
N PHE A 470 14.00 -25.66 4.92
CA PHE A 470 14.66 -24.64 4.11
C PHE A 470 16.01 -24.20 4.68
N ASN A 471 16.14 -24.16 6.01
CA ASN A 471 17.41 -23.86 6.69
C ASN A 471 18.43 -24.96 6.49
N GLU A 472 18.01 -26.22 6.57
CA GLU A 472 18.89 -27.39 6.35
C GLU A 472 19.29 -27.57 4.88
N HIS A 473 18.42 -27.16 3.95
CA HIS A 473 18.61 -27.36 2.51
C HIS A 473 18.47 -26.07 1.69
N PRO A 474 19.30 -25.05 1.93
CA PRO A 474 19.13 -23.71 1.36
C PRO A 474 19.26 -23.64 -0.17
N GLN A 475 19.89 -24.65 -0.80
CA GLN A 475 20.05 -24.72 -2.26
C GLN A 475 18.91 -25.48 -2.96
N ALA A 476 18.08 -26.22 -2.21
CA ALA A 476 17.02 -27.05 -2.75
C ALA A 476 15.62 -26.48 -2.52
N VAL A 477 15.46 -25.14 -2.64
CA VAL A 477 14.17 -24.51 -2.41
C VAL A 477 13.24 -24.73 -3.58
N ASP A 478 12.24 -25.61 -3.40
CA ASP A 478 11.12 -25.77 -4.33
C ASP A 478 10.20 -24.53 -4.27
N GLY A 479 10.06 -23.84 -5.40
CA GLY A 479 9.23 -22.63 -5.50
C GLY A 479 7.76 -22.86 -5.14
N THR A 480 7.22 -24.06 -5.37
CA THR A 480 5.84 -24.42 -5.03
C THR A 480 5.69 -24.57 -3.52
N LEU A 481 6.63 -25.21 -2.86
CA LEU A 481 6.67 -25.34 -1.40
C LEU A 481 6.88 -23.97 -0.73
N GLN A 482 7.76 -23.13 -1.29
CA GLN A 482 7.99 -21.77 -0.81
C GLN A 482 6.74 -20.90 -0.96
N GLY A 483 6.02 -21.00 -2.07
CA GLY A 483 4.75 -20.29 -2.28
C GLY A 483 3.73 -20.64 -1.20
N PHE A 484 3.50 -21.93 -0.97
CA PHE A 484 2.60 -22.40 0.09
C PHE A 484 3.06 -21.96 1.48
N TYR A 485 4.37 -22.00 1.75
CA TYR A 485 4.95 -21.55 3.02
C TYR A 485 4.65 -20.08 3.32
N LEU A 486 4.80 -19.20 2.33
CA LEU A 486 4.49 -17.78 2.48
C LEU A 486 2.98 -17.52 2.66
N GLU A 487 2.13 -18.26 1.92
CA GLU A 487 0.67 -18.22 2.10
C GLU A 487 0.27 -18.71 3.50
N ALA A 488 0.87 -19.79 3.99
CA ALA A 488 0.64 -20.35 5.31
C ALA A 488 1.00 -19.36 6.43
N ILE A 489 2.16 -18.69 6.33
CA ILE A 489 2.57 -17.62 7.25
C ILE A 489 1.56 -16.46 7.20
N GLY A 490 1.18 -16.03 6.02
CA GLY A 490 0.18 -14.99 5.84
C GLY A 490 -1.15 -15.34 6.52
N PHE A 491 -1.61 -16.56 6.33
CA PHE A 491 -2.84 -17.04 6.95
C PHE A 491 -2.74 -17.09 8.48
N ALA A 492 -1.63 -17.60 9.03
CA ALA A 492 -1.39 -17.65 10.47
C ALA A 492 -1.37 -16.25 11.09
N ARG A 493 -0.68 -15.28 10.45
CA ARG A 493 -0.63 -13.87 10.89
C ARG A 493 -2.01 -13.20 10.89
N ILE A 494 -2.83 -13.46 9.88
CA ILE A 494 -4.20 -12.94 9.85
C ILE A 494 -5.07 -13.62 10.92
N ALA A 495 -4.85 -14.90 11.19
CA ALA A 495 -5.56 -15.61 12.25
C ALA A 495 -5.30 -15.04 13.66
N GLU A 496 -4.08 -14.56 13.94
CA GLU A 496 -3.73 -13.87 15.18
C GLU A 496 -4.48 -12.54 15.37
N LEU A 497 -4.91 -11.92 14.25
CA LEU A 497 -5.64 -10.65 14.23
C LEU A 497 -7.16 -10.83 14.21
N PHE A 498 -7.66 -12.06 14.26
CA PHE A 498 -9.07 -12.38 14.10
C PHE A 498 -9.90 -11.84 15.25
N ASP A 499 -10.96 -11.08 14.93
CA ASP A 499 -11.93 -10.53 15.87
C ASP A 499 -13.33 -10.42 15.21
N GLU A 500 -14.24 -9.65 15.81
CA GLU A 500 -15.62 -9.44 15.31
C GLU A 500 -15.67 -8.77 13.92
N HIS A 501 -14.57 -8.16 13.44
CA HIS A 501 -14.48 -7.56 12.11
C HIS A 501 -14.02 -8.55 11.03
N PHE A 502 -13.88 -9.84 11.40
CA PHE A 502 -13.50 -10.89 10.47
C PHE A 502 -14.59 -11.93 10.29
N ILE A 503 -14.46 -12.70 9.22
CA ILE A 503 -15.22 -13.90 8.93
C ILE A 503 -14.23 -15.00 8.57
N PHE A 504 -14.34 -16.16 9.22
CA PHE A 504 -13.73 -17.38 8.73
C PHE A 504 -14.74 -18.13 7.88
N ASP A 505 -14.41 -18.48 6.64
CA ASP A 505 -15.28 -19.25 5.77
C ASP A 505 -14.61 -20.43 5.10
N ILE A 506 -15.40 -21.43 4.79
CA ILE A 506 -15.01 -22.64 4.07
C ILE A 506 -15.86 -22.78 2.83
N THR A 507 -15.21 -22.74 1.67
CA THR A 507 -15.85 -23.01 0.38
C THR A 507 -15.42 -24.38 -0.13
N ARG A 508 -16.35 -25.31 -0.31
CA ARG A 508 -16.13 -26.66 -0.83
C ARG A 508 -16.36 -26.70 -2.33
N ARG A 509 -15.55 -27.51 -3.02
CA ARG A 509 -15.72 -27.81 -4.45
C ARG A 509 -15.51 -29.29 -4.71
N GLU A 510 -16.22 -29.82 -5.68
CA GLU A 510 -15.98 -31.17 -6.20
C GLU A 510 -14.76 -31.18 -7.12
N ALA A 511 -13.90 -32.15 -6.92
CA ALA A 511 -12.63 -32.29 -7.68
C ALA A 511 -12.54 -33.70 -8.29
N GLY A 512 -13.36 -33.99 -9.28
CA GLY A 512 -13.38 -35.26 -9.99
C GLY A 512 -13.74 -36.47 -9.11
N GLY A 513 -14.78 -37.21 -9.45
CA GLY A 513 -15.30 -38.31 -8.64
C GLY A 513 -15.91 -37.86 -7.31
N LYS A 514 -15.79 -38.66 -6.24
CA LYS A 514 -16.31 -38.32 -4.89
C LYS A 514 -15.36 -37.46 -4.05
N ARG A 515 -14.31 -36.89 -4.63
CA ARG A 515 -13.34 -36.07 -3.90
C ARG A 515 -13.88 -34.64 -3.67
N ILE A 516 -13.91 -34.23 -2.42
CA ILE A 516 -14.26 -32.86 -2.02
C ILE A 516 -12.96 -32.17 -1.59
N LEU A 517 -12.66 -31.03 -2.19
CA LEU A 517 -11.61 -30.12 -1.78
C LEU A 517 -12.25 -28.83 -1.26
N SER A 518 -11.52 -28.10 -0.43
CA SER A 518 -12.01 -26.82 0.07
C SER A 518 -10.96 -25.71 0.05
N ARG A 519 -11.46 -24.48 0.11
CA ARG A 519 -10.67 -23.29 0.36
C ARG A 519 -11.07 -22.74 1.72
N LEU A 520 -10.10 -22.47 2.57
CA LEU A 520 -10.27 -21.75 3.83
C LEU A 520 -9.95 -20.28 3.59
N SER A 521 -10.77 -19.38 4.14
CA SER A 521 -10.53 -17.94 4.03
C SER A 521 -10.77 -17.24 5.36
N LEU A 522 -9.84 -16.38 5.73
CA LEU A 522 -10.00 -15.37 6.78
C LEU A 522 -10.21 -14.05 6.09
N ARG A 523 -11.41 -13.48 6.19
CA ARG A 523 -11.80 -12.25 5.48
C ARG A 523 -11.97 -11.12 6.45
N ASN A 524 -11.22 -10.06 6.25
CA ASN A 524 -11.49 -8.80 6.93
C ASN A 524 -12.70 -8.11 6.28
N VAL A 525 -13.68 -7.77 7.09
CA VAL A 525 -14.92 -7.09 6.68
C VAL A 525 -14.80 -5.58 6.88
N VAL A 526 -14.22 -5.16 8.03
CA VAL A 526 -14.04 -3.76 8.40
C VAL A 526 -12.57 -3.51 8.74
N PRO A 527 -11.78 -2.92 7.82
CA PRO A 527 -10.35 -2.70 8.02
C PRO A 527 -10.00 -1.51 8.92
N ALA A 528 -10.99 -0.77 9.41
CA ALA A 528 -10.85 0.49 10.17
C ALA A 528 -9.77 0.43 11.27
N ARG A 529 -9.74 -0.64 12.05
CA ARG A 529 -8.80 -0.83 13.16
C ARG A 529 -7.33 -0.85 12.72
N PHE A 530 -7.06 -1.28 11.49
CA PHE A 530 -5.71 -1.35 10.94
C PHE A 530 -5.30 -0.08 10.19
N ILE A 531 -6.28 0.56 9.54
CA ILE A 531 -6.05 1.76 8.75
C ILE A 531 -5.93 3.00 9.62
N ARG A 532 -6.80 3.16 10.63
CA ARG A 532 -6.80 4.33 11.51
C ARG A 532 -5.45 4.65 12.15
N PRO A 533 -4.69 3.70 12.75
CA PRO A 533 -3.39 4.00 13.33
C PRO A 533 -2.39 4.54 12.30
N ARG A 534 -2.47 4.09 11.04
CA ARG A 534 -1.60 4.56 9.95
C ARG A 534 -1.96 5.97 9.48
N LEU A 535 -3.26 6.28 9.44
CA LEU A 535 -3.73 7.62 9.12
C LEU A 535 -3.31 8.64 10.20
N THR A 536 -3.35 8.23 11.47
CA THR A 536 -3.02 9.10 12.61
C THR A 536 -1.51 9.22 12.86
N ALA A 537 -0.71 8.26 12.41
CA ALA A 537 0.75 8.32 12.53
C ALA A 537 1.38 9.34 11.57
N ALA A 538 0.73 9.62 10.45
CA ALA A 538 1.18 10.66 9.53
C ALA A 538 0.87 12.06 10.09
N ARG A 539 1.73 13.05 9.79
CA ARG A 539 1.46 14.46 10.10
C ARG A 539 0.17 14.92 9.42
N SER A 540 -0.04 14.48 8.19
CA SER A 540 -1.28 14.72 7.46
C SER A 540 -1.51 13.61 6.44
N THR A 541 -2.79 13.30 6.20
CA THR A 541 -3.21 12.38 5.14
C THR A 541 -4.28 13.02 4.29
N VAL A 542 -4.10 13.00 2.97
CA VAL A 542 -5.08 13.46 2.01
C VAL A 542 -5.54 12.29 1.15
N LEU A 543 -6.77 11.88 1.32
CA LEU A 543 -7.41 10.86 0.50
C LEU A 543 -8.28 11.56 -0.54
N PHE A 544 -8.03 11.33 -1.82
CA PHE A 544 -8.77 12.02 -2.86
C PHE A 544 -9.18 11.09 -4.01
N SER A 545 -10.34 11.36 -4.58
CA SER A 545 -10.90 10.63 -5.71
C SER A 545 -12.05 11.40 -6.34
N ALA A 546 -12.48 10.98 -7.53
CA ALA A 546 -13.68 11.50 -8.17
C ALA A 546 -14.99 11.01 -7.50
N THR A 547 -14.92 9.90 -6.75
CA THR A 547 -16.11 9.23 -6.21
C THR A 547 -15.85 8.81 -4.76
N LEU A 548 -16.25 9.66 -3.81
CA LEU A 548 -16.12 9.41 -2.36
C LEU A 548 -17.47 9.56 -1.62
N ASN A 549 -18.56 9.42 -2.33
CA ASN A 549 -19.90 9.50 -1.76
C ASN A 549 -20.46 8.07 -1.53
N PRO A 550 -21.12 7.79 -0.40
CA PRO A 550 -21.39 8.67 0.73
C PRO A 550 -20.24 8.71 1.76
N ARG A 551 -20.08 9.84 2.44
CA ARG A 551 -18.97 10.10 3.38
C ARG A 551 -18.87 9.08 4.51
N HIS A 552 -20.01 8.73 5.15
CA HIS A 552 -20.05 7.82 6.28
C HIS A 552 -19.52 6.42 5.91
N TYR A 553 -19.76 5.94 4.69
CA TYR A 553 -19.24 4.65 4.20
C TYR A 553 -17.71 4.55 4.31
N TYR A 554 -17.01 5.61 3.89
CA TYR A 554 -15.54 5.64 3.98
C TYR A 554 -15.07 5.90 5.42
N ALA A 555 -15.78 6.76 6.16
CA ALA A 555 -15.45 7.06 7.55
C ALA A 555 -15.49 5.80 8.41
N ASP A 556 -16.55 5.02 8.28
CA ASP A 556 -16.77 3.80 9.05
C ASP A 556 -15.79 2.69 8.67
N LEU A 557 -15.62 2.46 7.37
CA LEU A 557 -14.80 1.32 6.90
C LEU A 557 -13.28 1.58 6.96
N LEU A 558 -12.84 2.83 6.82
CA LEU A 558 -11.44 3.21 6.96
C LEU A 558 -11.06 3.68 8.36
N GLY A 559 -12.06 3.88 9.24
CA GLY A 559 -11.84 4.37 10.59
C GLY A 559 -11.22 5.76 10.61
N LEU A 560 -11.73 6.68 9.78
CA LEU A 560 -11.17 8.02 9.66
C LEU A 560 -11.12 8.73 11.02
N PRO A 561 -10.05 9.51 11.30
CA PRO A 561 -9.98 10.33 12.50
C PRO A 561 -11.18 11.29 12.62
N GLY A 562 -11.66 11.54 13.85
CA GLY A 562 -12.85 12.38 14.08
C GLY A 562 -12.70 13.84 13.62
N ASN A 563 -11.47 14.33 13.47
CA ASN A 563 -11.13 15.64 12.92
C ASN A 563 -10.90 15.64 11.40
N THR A 564 -11.34 14.60 10.68
CA THR A 564 -11.19 14.52 9.22
C THR A 564 -12.04 15.61 8.55
N ALA A 565 -11.38 16.48 7.79
CA ALA A 565 -12.04 17.45 6.95
C ALA A 565 -12.60 16.79 5.68
N TRP A 566 -13.72 17.32 5.17
CA TRP A 566 -14.35 16.89 3.94
C TRP A 566 -14.53 18.06 3.00
N ILE A 567 -14.14 17.88 1.74
CA ILE A 567 -14.47 18.81 0.67
C ILE A 567 -15.10 18.08 -0.49
N ASP A 568 -16.07 18.73 -1.10
CA ASP A 568 -16.62 18.36 -2.40
C ASP A 568 -16.26 19.47 -3.38
N VAL A 569 -15.32 19.17 -4.28
CA VAL A 569 -14.75 20.16 -5.19
C VAL A 569 -15.69 20.30 -6.37
N GLU A 570 -16.04 21.55 -6.69
CA GLU A 570 -16.89 21.88 -7.82
C GLU A 570 -16.33 21.28 -9.12
N SER A 571 -17.24 20.73 -9.93
CA SER A 571 -16.89 20.17 -11.24
C SER A 571 -16.44 21.28 -12.19
N PRO A 572 -15.34 21.07 -12.97
CA PRO A 572 -14.99 21.99 -14.05
C PRO A 572 -15.93 21.89 -15.24
N PHE A 573 -16.83 20.92 -15.22
CA PHE A 573 -17.78 20.65 -16.30
C PHE A 573 -19.16 21.22 -15.97
N HIS A 574 -19.80 21.80 -16.98
CA HIS A 574 -21.16 22.27 -16.86
C HIS A 574 -22.15 21.13 -17.10
N HIS A 575 -23.32 21.21 -16.47
CA HIS A 575 -24.35 20.17 -16.62
C HIS A 575 -24.81 19.95 -18.05
N ASP A 576 -24.78 20.99 -18.91
CA ASP A 576 -25.19 20.90 -20.33
C ASP A 576 -24.20 20.11 -21.20
N GLN A 577 -23.00 19.82 -20.68
CA GLN A 577 -22.03 18.99 -21.40
C GLN A 577 -22.35 17.49 -21.32
N LEU A 578 -23.07 17.05 -20.29
CA LEU A 578 -23.42 15.66 -20.07
C LEU A 578 -24.94 15.49 -19.93
N ASP A 579 -25.59 15.02 -20.99
CA ASP A 579 -26.99 14.63 -20.96
C ASP A 579 -27.12 13.27 -20.25
N VAL A 580 -27.66 13.29 -19.01
CA VAL A 580 -27.86 12.07 -18.20
C VAL A 580 -29.32 11.68 -18.22
N ARG A 581 -29.63 10.56 -18.86
CA ARG A 581 -31.00 10.04 -18.98
C ARG A 581 -31.22 8.78 -18.18
N ILE A 582 -32.25 8.77 -17.33
CA ILE A 582 -32.66 7.58 -16.58
C ILE A 582 -33.81 6.91 -17.35
N VAL A 583 -33.56 5.68 -17.80
CA VAL A 583 -34.54 4.86 -18.53
C VAL A 583 -35.16 3.87 -17.55
N SER A 584 -36.15 4.32 -16.77
CA SER A 584 -36.77 3.56 -15.68
C SER A 584 -37.79 2.50 -16.14
N ARG A 585 -38.23 2.54 -17.40
CA ARG A 585 -39.16 1.52 -17.96
C ARG A 585 -38.50 0.16 -18.21
N ILE A 586 -37.17 0.09 -18.20
CA ILE A 586 -36.42 -1.15 -18.41
C ILE A 586 -35.84 -1.59 -17.07
N SER A 587 -36.04 -2.87 -16.71
CA SER A 587 -35.43 -3.47 -15.52
C SER A 587 -34.36 -4.49 -15.92
N THR A 588 -33.13 -4.29 -15.43
CA THR A 588 -31.99 -5.19 -15.67
C THR A 588 -31.81 -6.24 -14.56
N ARG A 589 -32.82 -6.39 -13.67
CA ARG A 589 -32.84 -7.43 -12.62
C ARG A 589 -32.75 -8.81 -13.28
N PHE A 590 -32.11 -9.76 -12.59
CA PHE A 590 -31.87 -11.09 -13.16
C PHE A 590 -33.14 -11.75 -13.74
N THR A 591 -34.26 -11.65 -13.04
CA THR A 591 -35.57 -12.19 -13.47
C THR A 591 -36.16 -11.48 -14.68
N HIS A 592 -35.74 -10.26 -14.99
CA HIS A 592 -36.27 -9.45 -16.09
C HIS A 592 -35.30 -9.33 -17.28
N ARG A 593 -34.11 -9.93 -17.20
CA ARG A 593 -33.08 -9.79 -18.24
C ARG A 593 -33.54 -10.17 -19.63
N GLN A 594 -34.24 -11.28 -19.78
CA GLN A 594 -34.72 -11.74 -21.07
C GLN A 594 -35.68 -10.74 -21.70
N ALA A 595 -36.58 -10.17 -20.92
CA ALA A 595 -37.54 -9.15 -21.40
C ALA A 595 -36.87 -7.80 -21.68
N SER A 596 -35.70 -7.53 -21.11
CA SER A 596 -34.99 -6.28 -21.31
C SER A 596 -34.12 -6.24 -22.55
N LEU A 597 -33.82 -7.37 -23.22
CA LEU A 597 -32.90 -7.42 -24.35
C LEU A 597 -33.35 -6.53 -25.51
N ALA A 598 -34.58 -6.74 -26.03
CA ALA A 598 -35.10 -5.96 -27.17
C ALA A 598 -35.25 -4.47 -26.84
N PRO A 599 -35.83 -4.05 -25.71
CA PRO A 599 -35.92 -2.65 -25.34
C PRO A 599 -34.54 -1.95 -25.22
N ILE A 600 -33.50 -2.64 -24.74
CA ILE A 600 -32.14 -2.09 -24.67
C ILE A 600 -31.56 -1.93 -26.06
N VAL A 601 -31.71 -2.90 -26.96
CA VAL A 601 -31.17 -2.86 -28.30
C VAL A 601 -31.81 -1.70 -29.09
N GLU A 602 -33.14 -1.57 -29.03
CA GLU A 602 -33.84 -0.47 -29.70
C GLU A 602 -33.39 0.91 -29.18
N LEU A 603 -33.32 1.07 -27.87
CA LEU A 603 -32.84 2.30 -27.23
C LEU A 603 -31.43 2.68 -27.68
N MET A 604 -30.54 1.69 -27.75
CA MET A 604 -29.15 1.91 -28.18
C MET A 604 -29.04 2.26 -29.64
N ALA A 605 -29.85 1.62 -30.50
CA ALA A 605 -29.92 1.91 -31.93
C ALA A 605 -30.51 3.31 -32.19
N GLU A 606 -31.64 3.63 -31.56
CA GLU A 606 -32.25 4.97 -31.66
C GLU A 606 -31.25 6.08 -31.27
N GLN A 607 -30.53 5.91 -30.18
CA GLN A 607 -29.52 6.89 -29.75
C GLN A 607 -28.33 6.96 -30.73
N PHE A 608 -27.87 5.82 -31.24
CA PHE A 608 -26.78 5.79 -32.22
C PHE A 608 -27.18 6.46 -33.54
N ASP A 609 -28.38 6.17 -34.04
CA ASP A 609 -28.90 6.74 -35.30
C ASP A 609 -29.16 8.25 -35.16
N ALA A 610 -29.62 8.71 -34.00
CA ALA A 610 -29.79 10.13 -33.69
C ALA A 610 -28.46 10.89 -33.59
N ARG A 611 -27.41 10.27 -33.10
CA ARG A 611 -26.07 10.86 -32.94
C ARG A 611 -25.00 9.79 -33.20
N PRO A 612 -24.63 9.53 -34.47
CA PRO A 612 -23.57 8.54 -34.77
C PRO A 612 -22.22 8.92 -34.16
N GLY A 613 -21.50 7.95 -33.60
CA GLY A 613 -20.19 8.12 -32.99
C GLY A 613 -19.79 6.92 -32.16
N ASN A 614 -18.83 7.10 -31.23
CA ASN A 614 -18.33 6.04 -30.40
C ASN A 614 -19.03 5.98 -29.03
N TYR A 615 -19.54 4.83 -28.70
CA TYR A 615 -20.23 4.55 -27.43
C TYR A 615 -19.60 3.36 -26.67
N LEU A 616 -19.72 3.37 -25.35
CA LEU A 616 -19.45 2.21 -24.49
C LEU A 616 -20.75 1.72 -23.86
N ALA A 617 -21.03 0.42 -23.96
CA ALA A 617 -22.18 -0.21 -23.34
C ALA A 617 -21.73 -1.16 -22.23
N PHE A 618 -22.18 -0.90 -20.99
CA PHE A 618 -21.79 -1.64 -19.80
C PHE A 618 -22.89 -2.55 -19.29
N PHE A 619 -22.55 -3.81 -19.04
CA PHE A 619 -23.47 -4.85 -18.58
C PHE A 619 -22.97 -5.49 -17.28
N SER A 620 -23.89 -6.18 -16.57
CA SER A 620 -23.57 -6.83 -15.29
C SER A 620 -22.80 -8.16 -15.43
N SER A 621 -22.78 -8.78 -16.61
CA SER A 621 -22.08 -10.05 -16.86
C SER A 621 -21.76 -10.21 -18.35
N PHE A 622 -20.79 -11.09 -18.65
CA PHE A 622 -20.47 -11.45 -20.04
C PHE A 622 -21.63 -12.11 -20.79
N ASP A 623 -22.40 -12.95 -20.12
CA ASP A 623 -23.54 -13.63 -20.76
C ASP A 623 -24.64 -12.64 -21.14
N TYR A 624 -24.91 -11.63 -20.31
CA TYR A 624 -25.88 -10.59 -20.62
C TYR A 624 -25.37 -9.66 -21.74
N LEU A 625 -24.10 -9.27 -21.69
CA LEU A 625 -23.41 -8.54 -22.76
C LEU A 625 -23.56 -9.25 -24.10
N GLN A 626 -23.24 -10.55 -24.14
CA GLN A 626 -23.25 -11.34 -25.35
C GLN A 626 -24.66 -11.43 -25.94
N GLN A 627 -25.71 -11.70 -25.14
CA GLN A 627 -27.08 -11.77 -25.60
C GLN A 627 -27.56 -10.46 -26.24
N VAL A 628 -27.24 -9.31 -25.63
CA VAL A 628 -27.61 -7.98 -26.20
C VAL A 628 -26.83 -7.71 -27.48
N ALA A 629 -25.51 -8.00 -27.50
CA ALA A 629 -24.67 -7.77 -28.68
C ALA A 629 -25.09 -8.65 -29.89
N GLU A 630 -25.41 -9.94 -29.65
CA GLU A 630 -25.89 -10.86 -30.68
C GLU A 630 -27.27 -10.41 -31.23
N LEU A 631 -28.19 -9.94 -30.38
CA LEU A 631 -29.47 -9.40 -30.83
C LEU A 631 -29.27 -8.16 -31.66
N MET A 632 -28.44 -7.22 -31.18
CA MET A 632 -28.16 -5.96 -31.91
C MET A 632 -27.49 -6.19 -33.28
N ALA A 633 -26.50 -7.08 -33.35
CA ALA A 633 -25.86 -7.43 -34.61
C ALA A 633 -26.83 -8.00 -35.64
N ARG A 634 -27.89 -8.68 -35.20
CA ARG A 634 -28.93 -9.27 -36.02
C ARG A 634 -29.97 -8.27 -36.48
N THR A 635 -30.41 -7.37 -35.60
CA THR A 635 -31.49 -6.41 -35.86
C THR A 635 -31.00 -5.10 -36.44
N HIS A 636 -29.77 -4.66 -36.09
CA HIS A 636 -29.15 -3.41 -36.54
C HIS A 636 -27.76 -3.62 -37.13
N PRO A 637 -27.60 -4.36 -38.25
CA PRO A 637 -26.30 -4.76 -38.81
C PRO A 637 -25.47 -3.57 -39.33
N HIS A 638 -26.04 -2.40 -39.47
CA HIS A 638 -25.37 -1.17 -39.89
C HIS A 638 -24.47 -0.57 -38.75
N ILE A 639 -24.69 -0.95 -37.51
CA ILE A 639 -23.94 -0.46 -36.35
C ILE A 639 -22.72 -1.38 -36.10
N SER A 640 -21.53 -0.81 -36.17
CA SER A 640 -20.30 -1.55 -35.86
C SER A 640 -20.23 -1.88 -34.37
N LEU A 641 -19.99 -3.17 -34.05
CA LEU A 641 -19.92 -3.65 -32.67
C LEU A 641 -18.56 -4.30 -32.39
N TRP A 642 -18.06 -4.11 -31.18
CA TRP A 642 -16.93 -4.90 -30.64
C TRP A 642 -17.13 -5.21 -29.17
N GLN A 643 -16.64 -6.35 -28.74
CA GLN A 643 -16.98 -6.92 -27.45
C GLN A 643 -15.74 -7.24 -26.62
N GLN A 644 -15.83 -7.03 -25.32
CA GLN A 644 -14.86 -7.51 -24.36
C GLN A 644 -14.97 -9.04 -24.24
N ALA A 645 -13.86 -9.76 -24.45
CA ALA A 645 -13.78 -11.19 -24.20
C ALA A 645 -13.38 -11.50 -22.74
N ARG A 646 -13.70 -12.72 -22.27
CA ARG A 646 -13.23 -13.21 -20.97
C ARG A 646 -11.72 -13.43 -21.01
N GLY A 647 -11.00 -13.00 -19.98
CA GLY A 647 -9.57 -13.27 -19.85
C GLY A 647 -8.64 -12.49 -20.78
N MET A 648 -9.12 -11.39 -21.42
CA MET A 648 -8.29 -10.53 -22.26
C MET A 648 -6.97 -10.16 -21.61
N GLY A 649 -5.87 -10.42 -22.34
CA GLY A 649 -4.54 -9.93 -22.00
C GLY A 649 -4.38 -8.43 -22.23
N GLU A 650 -3.22 -7.87 -21.90
CA GLU A 650 -2.97 -6.43 -22.02
C GLU A 650 -3.00 -5.97 -23.49
N SER A 651 -2.41 -6.73 -24.40
CA SER A 651 -2.41 -6.47 -25.85
C SER A 651 -3.84 -6.43 -26.44
N GLU A 652 -4.69 -7.38 -26.04
CA GLU A 652 -6.08 -7.43 -26.49
C GLU A 652 -6.91 -6.26 -25.97
N ARG A 653 -6.63 -5.80 -24.73
CA ARG A 653 -7.26 -4.60 -24.17
C ARG A 653 -6.87 -3.34 -24.93
N HIS A 654 -5.60 -3.20 -25.32
CA HIS A 654 -5.15 -2.11 -26.17
C HIS A 654 -5.83 -2.17 -27.52
N ALA A 655 -5.88 -3.31 -28.19
CA ALA A 655 -6.55 -3.50 -29.46
C ALA A 655 -8.06 -3.16 -29.41
N PHE A 656 -8.73 -3.43 -28.26
CA PHE A 656 -10.11 -3.01 -28.04
C PHE A 656 -10.23 -1.48 -27.98
N LEU A 657 -9.33 -0.79 -27.25
CA LEU A 657 -9.34 0.65 -27.09
C LEU A 657 -8.93 1.39 -28.37
N ASP A 658 -8.05 0.81 -29.17
CA ASP A 658 -7.59 1.40 -30.45
C ASP A 658 -8.71 1.50 -31.51
N ARG A 659 -9.81 0.78 -31.33
CA ARG A 659 -11.00 0.92 -32.16
C ARG A 659 -11.74 2.25 -31.96
N PHE A 660 -11.53 2.91 -30.81
CA PHE A 660 -12.12 4.22 -30.51
C PHE A 660 -11.22 5.32 -31.05
N THR A 661 -11.35 5.60 -32.35
CA THR A 661 -10.65 6.71 -33.03
C THR A 661 -11.53 7.96 -33.12
N LEU A 662 -10.98 9.08 -33.59
CA LEU A 662 -11.74 10.30 -33.80
C LEU A 662 -12.78 10.19 -34.95
N SER A 663 -12.58 9.23 -35.88
CA SER A 663 -13.42 9.02 -37.06
C SER A 663 -14.23 7.73 -37.02
N SER A 664 -13.99 6.84 -36.05
CA SER A 664 -14.77 5.61 -35.91
C SER A 664 -16.17 5.89 -35.38
N GLN A 665 -17.09 4.99 -35.72
CA GLN A 665 -18.47 5.01 -35.23
C GLN A 665 -18.88 3.58 -34.88
N GLY A 666 -19.34 3.38 -33.66
CA GLY A 666 -19.76 2.05 -33.19
C GLY A 666 -19.91 1.96 -31.67
N ILE A 667 -20.25 0.79 -31.23
CA ILE A 667 -20.51 0.51 -29.80
C ILE A 667 -19.60 -0.57 -29.31
N GLY A 668 -18.77 -0.26 -28.30
CA GLY A 668 -17.97 -1.21 -27.56
C GLY A 668 -18.73 -1.77 -26.36
N PHE A 669 -18.84 -3.07 -26.26
CA PHE A 669 -19.54 -3.78 -25.19
C PHE A 669 -18.56 -4.24 -24.12
N ALA A 670 -18.80 -3.90 -22.87
CA ALA A 670 -17.94 -4.23 -21.74
C ALA A 670 -18.75 -4.62 -20.48
N VAL A 671 -18.09 -5.31 -19.57
CA VAL A 671 -18.66 -5.62 -18.25
C VAL A 671 -18.33 -4.50 -17.28
N LEU A 672 -19.32 -3.97 -16.57
CA LEU A 672 -19.14 -2.92 -15.57
C LEU A 672 -18.29 -3.44 -14.38
N GLY A 673 -17.30 -2.66 -13.97
CA GLY A 673 -16.32 -3.08 -12.96
C GLY A 673 -15.18 -3.94 -13.50
N GLY A 674 -15.16 -4.20 -14.83
CA GLY A 674 -14.03 -4.81 -15.53
C GLY A 674 -12.97 -3.77 -15.94
N ALA A 675 -12.03 -4.21 -16.77
CA ALA A 675 -10.86 -3.42 -17.20
C ALA A 675 -11.20 -2.10 -17.92
N PHE A 676 -12.41 -1.96 -18.46
CA PHE A 676 -12.85 -0.79 -19.23
C PHE A 676 -13.75 0.17 -18.44
N GLY A 677 -14.16 -0.21 -17.20
CA GLY A 677 -14.90 0.69 -16.29
C GLY A 677 -14.03 1.76 -15.66
N GLU A 678 -12.72 1.48 -15.52
CA GLU A 678 -11.75 2.34 -14.87
C GLU A 678 -10.43 2.40 -15.66
N GLY A 679 -9.73 3.56 -15.58
CA GLY A 679 -8.35 3.66 -16.09
C GLY A 679 -8.22 3.81 -17.62
N ILE A 680 -9.31 4.01 -18.36
CA ILE A 680 -9.26 4.33 -19.79
C ILE A 680 -9.40 5.85 -20.02
N ASP A 681 -8.76 6.35 -21.07
CA ASP A 681 -8.81 7.76 -21.47
C ASP A 681 -9.12 7.87 -22.96
N LEU A 682 -10.34 8.31 -23.27
CA LEU A 682 -10.88 8.45 -24.63
C LEU A 682 -11.47 9.86 -24.82
N PRO A 683 -10.61 10.90 -24.92
CA PRO A 683 -11.07 12.28 -24.98
C PRO A 683 -11.77 12.63 -26.33
N GLY A 684 -12.68 13.60 -26.27
CA GLY A 684 -13.36 14.16 -27.44
C GLY A 684 -14.23 13.14 -28.15
N ALA A 685 -14.20 13.16 -29.49
CA ALA A 685 -14.99 12.27 -30.34
C ALA A 685 -14.63 10.77 -30.22
N ARG A 686 -13.56 10.42 -29.51
CA ARG A 686 -13.23 9.03 -29.25
C ARG A 686 -14.27 8.31 -28.34
N LEU A 687 -15.02 9.08 -27.51
CA LEU A 687 -16.15 8.55 -26.74
C LEU A 687 -17.18 9.64 -26.48
N ILE A 688 -18.32 9.56 -27.14
CA ILE A 688 -19.40 10.56 -27.05
C ILE A 688 -20.58 10.08 -26.20
N GLY A 689 -20.59 8.85 -25.72
CA GLY A 689 -21.65 8.39 -24.85
C GLY A 689 -21.42 7.03 -24.21
N ALA A 690 -22.25 6.76 -23.20
CA ALA A 690 -22.24 5.48 -22.50
C ALA A 690 -23.66 4.98 -22.23
N PHE A 691 -23.87 3.68 -22.43
CA PHE A 691 -25.07 2.95 -22.01
C PHE A 691 -24.72 2.11 -20.79
N ILE A 692 -25.39 2.29 -19.67
CA ILE A 692 -25.13 1.56 -18.43
C ILE A 692 -26.35 0.73 -18.06
N ALA A 693 -26.40 -0.51 -18.58
CA ALA A 693 -27.51 -1.44 -18.41
C ALA A 693 -27.31 -2.32 -17.14
N THR A 694 -27.06 -1.68 -16.02
CA THR A 694 -26.92 -2.33 -14.70
C THR A 694 -26.72 -1.30 -13.60
N LEU A 695 -27.21 -1.58 -12.40
CA LEU A 695 -26.88 -0.77 -11.20
C LEU A 695 -25.48 -1.04 -10.65
N GLY A 696 -24.69 -1.90 -11.28
CA GLY A 696 -23.31 -2.19 -10.89
C GLY A 696 -23.14 -3.03 -9.62
N LEU A 697 -24.23 -3.55 -9.08
CA LEU A 697 -24.20 -4.28 -7.81
C LEU A 697 -23.20 -5.44 -7.84
N PRO A 698 -22.39 -5.64 -6.78
CA PRO A 698 -21.62 -6.86 -6.58
C PRO A 698 -22.47 -8.12 -6.75
N GLN A 699 -21.83 -9.20 -7.18
CA GLN A 699 -22.52 -10.47 -7.41
C GLN A 699 -23.17 -10.98 -6.12
N LEU A 700 -24.43 -11.43 -6.24
CA LEU A 700 -25.10 -12.10 -5.14
C LEU A 700 -24.46 -13.49 -4.95
N ASN A 701 -23.74 -13.65 -3.86
CA ASN A 701 -23.08 -14.90 -3.48
C ASN A 701 -23.03 -15.05 -1.95
N PRO A 702 -22.77 -16.26 -1.43
CA PRO A 702 -22.76 -16.50 0.01
C PRO A 702 -21.79 -15.60 0.79
N VAL A 703 -20.64 -15.24 0.22
CA VAL A 703 -19.65 -14.35 0.88
C VAL A 703 -20.21 -12.95 1.05
N ASN A 704 -20.77 -12.36 -0.01
CA ASN A 704 -21.37 -11.03 0.05
C ASN A 704 -22.59 -10.98 0.97
N GLU A 705 -23.36 -12.07 1.08
CA GLU A 705 -24.46 -12.15 2.06
C GLU A 705 -23.94 -12.17 3.50
N GLN A 706 -22.79 -12.80 3.78
CA GLN A 706 -22.14 -12.70 5.10
C GLN A 706 -21.64 -11.26 5.37
N PHE A 707 -21.06 -10.60 4.37
CA PHE A 707 -20.68 -9.19 4.49
C PHE A 707 -21.89 -8.30 4.79
N LYS A 708 -23.00 -8.51 4.06
CA LYS A 708 -24.27 -7.80 4.29
C LYS A 708 -24.79 -7.99 5.72
N GLN A 709 -24.79 -9.22 6.22
CA GLN A 709 -25.22 -9.51 7.59
C GLN A 709 -24.31 -8.80 8.61
N ARG A 710 -22.99 -8.85 8.42
CA ARG A 710 -22.04 -8.18 9.32
C ARG A 710 -22.18 -6.66 9.27
N MET A 711 -22.34 -6.07 8.08
CA MET A 711 -22.58 -4.63 7.91
C MET A 711 -23.89 -4.18 8.51
N ALA A 712 -24.94 -5.03 8.43
CA ALA A 712 -26.21 -4.74 9.09
C ALA A 712 -26.07 -4.74 10.62
N ALA A 713 -25.30 -5.67 11.18
CA ALA A 713 -25.05 -5.74 12.62
C ALA A 713 -24.21 -4.55 13.13
N LEU A 714 -23.20 -4.11 12.38
CA LEU A 714 -22.28 -3.06 12.81
C LEU A 714 -22.81 -1.64 12.53
N PHE A 715 -23.46 -1.43 11.38
CA PHE A 715 -23.82 -0.10 10.88
C PHE A 715 -25.30 0.07 10.55
N GLY A 716 -26.14 -0.96 10.74
CA GLY A 716 -27.57 -0.90 10.44
C GLY A 716 -27.94 -0.85 8.95
N ALA A 717 -26.95 -0.88 8.03
CA ALA A 717 -27.11 -0.60 6.59
C ALA A 717 -26.45 -1.68 5.71
N GLY A 718 -26.75 -2.95 5.97
CA GLY A 718 -26.09 -4.08 5.33
C GLY A 718 -26.13 -4.09 3.81
N TYR A 719 -27.30 -3.84 3.22
CA TYR A 719 -27.47 -3.79 1.76
C TYR A 719 -26.70 -2.65 1.13
N ASP A 720 -26.73 -1.47 1.75
CA ASP A 720 -26.12 -0.27 1.22
C ASP A 720 -24.59 -0.39 1.17
N TYR A 721 -23.99 -0.86 2.26
CA TYR A 721 -22.53 -1.01 2.38
C TYR A 721 -21.96 -2.14 1.51
N THR A 722 -22.75 -3.19 1.28
CA THR A 722 -22.28 -4.35 0.53
C THR A 722 -22.58 -4.25 -0.96
N TYR A 723 -23.73 -3.69 -1.32
CA TYR A 723 -24.21 -3.72 -2.69
C TYR A 723 -24.38 -2.34 -3.30
N LEU A 724 -25.15 -1.45 -2.66
CA LEU A 724 -25.59 -0.21 -3.28
C LEU A 724 -24.43 0.77 -3.50
N TYR A 725 -23.68 1.11 -2.43
CA TYR A 725 -22.60 2.10 -2.53
C TYR A 725 -21.49 1.65 -3.49
N PRO A 726 -20.94 0.41 -3.40
CA PRO A 726 -19.96 -0.06 -4.36
C PRO A 726 -20.50 -0.17 -5.80
N GLY A 727 -21.80 -0.45 -5.95
CA GLY A 727 -22.46 -0.55 -7.26
C GLY A 727 -22.55 0.81 -7.95
N VAL A 728 -23.17 1.79 -7.28
CA VAL A 728 -23.35 3.14 -7.84
C VAL A 728 -22.01 3.83 -8.09
N GLN A 729 -21.00 3.60 -7.23
CA GLN A 729 -19.64 4.08 -7.45
C GLN A 729 -19.10 3.66 -8.82
N LYS A 730 -19.25 2.38 -9.21
CA LYS A 730 -18.81 1.89 -10.53
C LYS A 730 -19.57 2.53 -11.68
N VAL A 731 -20.87 2.77 -11.47
CA VAL A 731 -21.71 3.48 -12.47
C VAL A 731 -21.19 4.90 -12.70
N VAL A 732 -20.96 5.66 -11.62
CA VAL A 732 -20.45 7.04 -11.72
C VAL A 732 -19.05 7.08 -12.36
N GLN A 733 -18.20 6.12 -12.06
CA GLN A 733 -16.88 6.00 -12.68
C GLN A 733 -16.94 5.72 -14.18
N ALA A 734 -17.82 4.80 -14.60
CA ALA A 734 -18.02 4.48 -16.01
C ALA A 734 -18.62 5.67 -16.80
N ALA A 735 -19.61 6.33 -16.23
CA ALA A 735 -20.21 7.55 -16.82
C ALA A 735 -19.20 8.70 -16.92
N GLY A 736 -18.33 8.84 -15.93
CA GLY A 736 -17.26 9.87 -15.90
C GLY A 736 -16.17 9.68 -16.98
N ARG A 737 -16.29 8.68 -17.86
CA ARG A 737 -15.41 8.50 -19.02
C ARG A 737 -15.82 9.35 -20.21
N VAL A 738 -17.09 9.75 -20.27
CA VAL A 738 -17.67 10.48 -21.41
C VAL A 738 -17.17 11.92 -21.49
N ILE A 739 -16.99 12.59 -20.35
CA ILE A 739 -16.49 13.97 -20.29
C ILE A 739 -15.09 14.01 -19.69
N ARG A 740 -14.11 14.51 -20.44
CA ARG A 740 -12.69 14.60 -20.08
C ARG A 740 -12.12 16.01 -20.17
N SER A 741 -12.66 16.82 -21.08
CA SER A 741 -12.24 18.20 -21.31
C SER A 741 -13.42 19.16 -21.29
N GLN A 742 -13.13 20.46 -21.22
CA GLN A 742 -14.17 21.48 -21.24
C GLN A 742 -14.91 21.60 -22.61
N SER A 743 -14.33 21.02 -23.65
CA SER A 743 -14.95 20.99 -24.99
C SER A 743 -15.77 19.75 -25.27
N ASP A 744 -15.70 18.71 -24.37
CA ASP A 744 -16.43 17.48 -24.57
C ASP A 744 -17.92 17.68 -24.29
N SER A 745 -18.75 16.98 -25.08
CA SER A 745 -20.17 16.84 -24.83
C SER A 745 -20.61 15.42 -25.11
N GLY A 746 -21.51 14.88 -24.28
CA GLY A 746 -21.91 13.50 -24.45
C GLY A 746 -23.21 13.13 -23.76
N VAL A 747 -23.60 11.87 -23.92
CA VAL A 747 -24.83 11.32 -23.34
C VAL A 747 -24.51 10.09 -22.47
N VAL A 748 -25.17 9.98 -21.33
CA VAL A 748 -25.14 8.79 -20.48
C VAL A 748 -26.55 8.29 -20.27
N MET A 749 -26.83 7.07 -20.71
CA MET A 749 -28.11 6.41 -20.48
C MET A 749 -27.97 5.40 -19.32
N LEU A 750 -28.65 5.68 -18.23
CA LEU A 750 -28.75 4.84 -17.05
C LEU A 750 -29.99 3.93 -17.18
N ILE A 751 -29.76 2.69 -17.60
CA ILE A 751 -30.82 1.76 -18.02
C ILE A 751 -31.11 0.78 -16.88
N ASP A 752 -31.98 1.15 -15.98
CA ASP A 752 -32.56 0.29 -14.92
C ASP A 752 -33.63 1.09 -14.13
N ASP A 753 -34.70 0.42 -13.70
CA ASP A 753 -35.77 1.01 -12.88
C ASP A 753 -35.28 1.61 -11.58
N ARG A 754 -34.26 1.02 -10.97
CA ARG A 754 -33.68 1.44 -9.69
C ARG A 754 -32.94 2.77 -9.74
N PHE A 755 -32.49 3.24 -10.91
CA PHE A 755 -31.87 4.57 -11.02
C PHE A 755 -32.83 5.71 -10.72
N ALA A 756 -34.15 5.46 -10.84
CA ALA A 756 -35.17 6.43 -10.49
C ALA A 756 -35.41 6.56 -8.99
N GLU A 757 -34.94 5.61 -8.19
CA GLU A 757 -35.10 5.63 -6.72
C GLU A 757 -34.38 6.84 -6.12
N HIS A 758 -35.04 7.56 -5.21
CA HIS A 758 -34.48 8.75 -4.56
C HIS A 758 -33.11 8.47 -3.88
N LYS A 759 -32.99 7.33 -3.21
CA LYS A 759 -31.77 6.90 -2.54
C LYS A 759 -30.59 6.71 -3.50
N VAL A 760 -30.83 6.23 -4.70
CA VAL A 760 -29.81 6.07 -5.75
C VAL A 760 -29.41 7.40 -6.33
N LYS A 761 -30.40 8.29 -6.62
CA LYS A 761 -30.13 9.64 -7.14
C LYS A 761 -29.28 10.49 -6.20
N GLN A 762 -29.42 10.33 -4.89
CA GLN A 762 -28.59 11.04 -3.89
C GLN A 762 -27.10 10.65 -3.94
N LEU A 763 -26.75 9.54 -4.58
CA LEU A 763 -25.37 9.08 -4.73
C LEU A 763 -24.70 9.60 -6.00
N PHE A 764 -25.43 10.26 -6.88
CA PHE A 764 -24.89 10.84 -8.10
C PHE A 764 -24.07 12.10 -7.84
N PRO A 765 -23.12 12.45 -8.72
CA PRO A 765 -22.41 13.71 -8.64
C PRO A 765 -23.37 14.91 -8.66
N ALA A 766 -23.15 15.90 -7.82
CA ALA A 766 -24.03 17.06 -7.66
C ALA A 766 -24.22 17.90 -8.95
N TRP A 767 -23.26 17.85 -9.87
CA TRP A 767 -23.33 18.57 -11.14
C TRP A 767 -24.17 17.85 -12.21
N TRP A 768 -24.56 16.57 -12.02
CA TRP A 768 -25.47 15.87 -12.90
C TRP A 768 -26.90 16.39 -12.72
N ARG A 769 -27.62 16.51 -13.83
CA ARG A 769 -29.07 16.80 -13.86
C ARG A 769 -29.78 15.65 -14.57
N PRO A 770 -29.97 14.50 -13.91
CA PRO A 770 -30.54 13.36 -14.58
C PRO A 770 -32.04 13.59 -14.88
N GLU A 771 -32.40 13.45 -16.14
CA GLU A 771 -33.79 13.45 -16.60
C GLU A 771 -34.34 12.03 -16.60
N THR A 772 -35.56 11.83 -16.07
CA THR A 772 -36.21 10.52 -16.08
C THR A 772 -37.10 10.44 -17.29
N SER A 773 -36.73 9.63 -18.30
CA SER A 773 -37.54 9.34 -19.45
C SER A 773 -38.67 8.39 -19.05
N MET A 774 -39.92 8.87 -19.20
CA MET A 774 -41.12 8.06 -19.07
C MET A 774 -41.63 7.56 -20.45
N ALA A 775 -41.06 8.09 -21.52
CA ALA A 775 -41.41 7.74 -22.92
C ALA A 775 -40.71 6.45 -23.38
#